data_e87357dec26d9deaefa630d7df4ee863
#
_entry.id   e87357dec26d9deaefa630d7df4ee863
#
_cell.length_a   1.000
_cell.length_b   1.000
_cell.length_c   1.000
_cell.angle_alpha   90.00
_cell.angle_beta   90.00
_cell.angle_gamma   90.00
#
_symmetry.space_group_name_H-M   'P 1'
#
loop_
_entity.id
_entity.type
_entity.pdbx_description
1 polymer ?
#
loop_
_entity_poly.entity_id
_entity_poly.type
_entity_poly.pdbx_seq_one_letter_code
_entity_poly.pdbx_strand_id
1 'polypeptide(L)'
;MLKRLVAVGCTTLLASALMAQAKPLSSEDFSKYPSVSSVSMSLEGDMLVGVIADPSQDGETTAAAYWDLSGKIDTTKPLVPAAITPNSGKTTFYAAAALKDKKSIWYTVQPYIGALYGCGEGRDTGATKKYLVKAYMGNEKITKIDDLPNGRAEIGANKDTLRCFELTGQTQTESLLPLDPSKIVISRASTKNGTSFFTHDLSNGREKFLYKASDTQAIQISDRDGMPVARTELEYEGGAWRQYISLPDASGKFNRANALTTEIANRYTMNVVERQNGTGKYFVITDKFSDKTAVYLYDAEANTFSDTAVLAHPEFDISSLIFSRRAQDFGDLIGFTYDGPTSTAYWLDPELKGIQEGLDAAFPGKHVSLTDYTADRNRVLFQVSAPNSPPAYYLLVDKAKVAVIGSQRPWIDEDSLGKGDFVYYTARDGMKIPAIITYPAGYKEGDKAKGAIIVPHGGPWARDYADFDSSGWTQFFASRGYIIMQPQYRGSSGWGRALWLAGDGEWGQKMQDDKDDGAAWLVSQGYVDADKIAIHGYSYGGFAAIAASVRPNSPYQCAIAGAGVGNLAKLSNEWGDNRIQRIVQGDTVKGMDPMQNTDKVNIPILIYHGDYDVRVPIFHSRDFYNAIKDKQPDSEFIVYKQMGHQGNKWLPEAKGDILDQIDRFLTTKCNM
;
A
#
# COMPACT_ATOMS: atom_id res chain seq x y z
N MET A 1 -58.69 -32.98 -10.19
CA MET A 1 -59.29 -32.83 -11.52
C MET A 1 -58.47 -31.76 -12.21
N LEU A 2 -57.90 -31.91 -13.24
CA LEU A 2 -57.69 -32.60 -14.46
C LEU A 2 -56.30 -32.24 -15.02
N LYS A 3 -55.45 -33.23 -15.29
CA LYS A 3 -54.22 -33.12 -16.03
C LYS A 3 -54.55 -32.83 -17.50
N ARG A 4 -53.80 -31.93 -18.15
CA ARG A 4 -53.56 -32.01 -19.60
C ARG A 4 -52.07 -31.82 -19.86
N LEU A 5 -51.45 -32.92 -20.30
CA LEU A 5 -50.17 -32.96 -21.01
C LEU A 5 -50.36 -32.33 -22.40
N VAL A 6 -49.39 -31.47 -22.75
CA VAL A 6 -49.08 -31.21 -24.16
C VAL A 6 -47.61 -31.52 -24.35
N ALA A 7 -47.34 -32.57 -25.07
CA ALA A 7 -46.02 -32.92 -25.58
C ALA A 7 -45.72 -32.02 -26.80
N VAL A 8 -44.69 -31.21 -26.74
CA VAL A 8 -44.09 -30.56 -27.90
C VAL A 8 -42.68 -31.12 -28.07
N GLY A 9 -42.44 -31.69 -29.23
CA GLY A 9 -41.18 -32.32 -29.60
C GLY A 9 -39.99 -31.36 -29.55
N CYS A 10 -38.98 -31.76 -28.81
CA CYS A 10 -37.71 -31.06 -28.71
C CYS A 10 -36.78 -31.60 -29.80
N THR A 11 -36.66 -30.88 -30.90
CA THR A 11 -35.54 -31.04 -31.84
C THR A 11 -34.33 -30.36 -31.19
N THR A 12 -33.41 -31.17 -30.68
CA THR A 12 -32.12 -30.74 -30.20
C THR A 12 -31.26 -30.22 -31.35
N LEU A 13 -31.27 -28.90 -31.54
CA LEU A 13 -30.19 -28.20 -32.20
C LEU A 13 -29.07 -28.03 -31.17
N LEU A 14 -28.03 -28.84 -31.28
CA LEU A 14 -26.73 -28.59 -30.67
C LEU A 14 -26.15 -27.34 -31.34
N ALA A 15 -26.50 -26.18 -30.80
CA ALA A 15 -25.72 -24.97 -30.98
C ALA A 15 -24.51 -25.13 -30.07
N SER A 16 -23.36 -25.50 -30.65
CA SER A 16 -22.06 -25.25 -30.05
C SER A 16 -21.93 -23.74 -29.88
N ALA A 17 -22.31 -23.24 -28.71
CA ALA A 17 -21.92 -21.89 -28.29
C ALA A 17 -20.39 -21.91 -28.18
N LEU A 18 -19.70 -21.42 -29.20
CA LEU A 18 -18.37 -20.86 -29.00
C LEU A 18 -18.55 -19.78 -27.93
N MET A 19 -18.19 -20.08 -26.68
CA MET A 19 -17.98 -19.05 -25.70
C MET A 19 -16.93 -18.14 -26.31
N ALA A 20 -17.30 -16.91 -26.61
CA ALA A 20 -16.35 -15.88 -27.01
C ALA A 20 -15.38 -15.78 -25.85
N GLN A 21 -14.12 -16.16 -26.09
CA GLN A 21 -13.04 -15.99 -25.14
C GLN A 21 -13.01 -14.51 -24.80
N ALA A 22 -13.14 -14.16 -23.53
CA ALA A 22 -13.12 -12.77 -23.09
C ALA A 22 -11.87 -12.09 -23.70
N LYS A 23 -12.06 -10.90 -24.27
CA LYS A 23 -10.94 -10.18 -24.89
C LYS A 23 -9.90 -9.86 -23.80
N PRO A 24 -8.60 -10.14 -24.04
CA PRO A 24 -7.57 -9.75 -23.10
C PRO A 24 -7.64 -8.25 -22.76
N LEU A 25 -7.46 -7.94 -21.48
CA LEU A 25 -7.45 -6.55 -21.00
C LEU A 25 -6.29 -5.78 -21.64
N SER A 26 -6.52 -4.52 -21.96
CA SER A 26 -5.47 -3.63 -22.49
C SER A 26 -4.59 -3.08 -21.37
N SER A 27 -3.38 -2.65 -21.70
CA SER A 27 -2.51 -1.93 -20.78
C SER A 27 -3.15 -0.60 -20.31
N GLU A 28 -3.98 0.01 -21.16
CA GLU A 28 -4.75 1.21 -20.85
C GLU A 28 -5.77 0.97 -19.71
N ASP A 29 -6.36 -0.22 -19.61
CA ASP A 29 -7.33 -0.56 -18.55
C ASP A 29 -6.70 -0.46 -17.15
N PHE A 30 -5.39 -0.66 -17.03
CA PHE A 30 -4.63 -0.56 -15.77
C PHE A 30 -3.89 0.76 -15.60
N SER A 31 -3.53 1.43 -16.68
CA SER A 31 -2.76 2.67 -16.63
C SER A 31 -3.60 3.92 -16.36
N LYS A 32 -4.86 3.95 -16.77
CA LYS A 32 -5.78 5.07 -16.48
C LYS A 32 -5.89 5.37 -14.98
N TYR A 33 -6.08 6.65 -14.67
CA TYR A 33 -6.43 7.02 -13.30
C TYR A 33 -7.75 6.38 -12.88
N PRO A 34 -7.88 5.97 -11.60
CA PRO A 34 -9.13 5.45 -11.09
C PRO A 34 -10.27 6.46 -11.26
N SER A 35 -11.45 5.98 -11.68
CA SER A 35 -12.64 6.82 -11.80
C SER A 35 -13.00 7.50 -10.48
N VAL A 36 -12.84 6.78 -9.36
CA VAL A 36 -12.98 7.29 -7.99
C VAL A 36 -12.01 6.58 -7.07
N SER A 37 -11.42 7.30 -6.13
CA SER A 37 -10.49 6.73 -5.14
C SER A 37 -10.44 7.59 -3.89
N SER A 38 -9.83 7.06 -2.81
CA SER A 38 -9.56 7.82 -1.58
C SER A 38 -10.81 8.52 -1.01
N VAL A 39 -11.95 7.82 -1.02
CA VAL A 39 -13.20 8.37 -0.48
C VAL A 39 -13.18 8.32 1.04
N SER A 40 -13.56 9.41 1.69
CA SER A 40 -13.77 9.52 3.13
C SER A 40 -15.06 10.28 3.46
N MET A 41 -15.59 10.07 4.66
CA MET A 41 -16.84 10.66 5.13
C MET A 41 -16.59 11.56 6.35
N SER A 42 -17.33 12.68 6.44
CA SER A 42 -17.38 13.47 7.66
C SER A 42 -17.94 12.66 8.85
N LEU A 43 -17.57 13.01 10.07
CA LEU A 43 -18.07 12.33 11.28
C LEU A 43 -19.59 12.36 11.42
N GLU A 44 -20.22 13.43 10.95
CA GLU A 44 -21.67 13.58 10.94
C GLU A 44 -22.33 12.87 9.74
N GLY A 45 -21.54 12.40 8.78
CA GLY A 45 -22.03 11.72 7.59
C GLY A 45 -22.70 12.62 6.55
N ASP A 46 -22.64 13.94 6.71
CA ASP A 46 -23.31 14.90 5.86
C ASP A 46 -22.48 15.29 4.62
N MET A 47 -21.23 14.78 4.52
CA MET A 47 -20.32 15.05 3.44
C MET A 47 -19.45 13.83 3.12
N LEU A 48 -19.26 13.53 1.82
CA LEU A 48 -18.16 12.70 1.34
C LEU A 48 -17.17 13.59 0.58
N VAL A 49 -15.92 13.21 0.65
CA VAL A 49 -14.85 13.75 -0.20
C VAL A 49 -14.04 12.60 -0.77
N GLY A 50 -13.45 12.80 -1.93
CA GLY A 50 -12.65 11.77 -2.58
C GLY A 50 -11.86 12.36 -3.74
N VAL A 51 -11.14 11.49 -4.43
CA VAL A 51 -10.39 11.81 -5.64
C VAL A 51 -11.08 11.12 -6.81
N ILE A 52 -11.29 11.85 -7.91
CA ILE A 52 -11.88 11.32 -9.14
C ILE A 52 -10.95 11.58 -10.33
N ALA A 53 -11.06 10.77 -11.37
CA ALA A 53 -10.55 11.15 -12.68
C ALA A 53 -11.24 12.44 -13.12
N ASP A 54 -10.47 13.46 -13.54
CA ASP A 54 -11.01 14.78 -13.84
C ASP A 54 -11.78 14.77 -15.18
N PRO A 55 -13.11 14.92 -15.17
CA PRO A 55 -13.91 14.89 -16.41
C PRO A 55 -13.65 16.11 -17.30
N SER A 56 -13.10 17.21 -16.76
CA SER A 56 -12.76 18.40 -17.54
C SER A 56 -11.45 18.24 -18.34
N GLN A 57 -10.72 17.17 -18.08
CA GLN A 57 -9.45 16.80 -18.73
C GLN A 57 -9.52 15.38 -19.33
N ASP A 58 -10.71 14.92 -19.70
CA ASP A 58 -10.96 13.58 -20.26
C ASP A 58 -10.37 12.42 -19.43
N GLY A 59 -10.17 12.64 -18.11
CA GLY A 59 -9.59 11.67 -17.19
C GLY A 59 -8.06 11.56 -17.24
N GLU A 60 -7.37 12.43 -17.97
CA GLU A 60 -5.89 12.46 -18.06
C GLU A 60 -5.22 12.93 -16.77
N THR A 61 -5.97 13.46 -15.83
CA THR A 61 -5.51 13.86 -14.51
C THR A 61 -6.61 13.59 -13.47
N THR A 62 -6.39 13.97 -12.22
CA THR A 62 -7.34 13.76 -11.12
C THR A 62 -7.73 15.07 -10.47
N ALA A 63 -8.92 15.10 -9.86
CA ALA A 63 -9.45 16.21 -9.09
C ALA A 63 -9.98 15.75 -7.74
N ALA A 64 -10.01 16.61 -6.72
CA ALA A 64 -10.75 16.32 -5.50
C ALA A 64 -12.24 16.63 -5.74
N ALA A 65 -13.08 15.73 -5.24
CA ALA A 65 -14.53 15.81 -5.39
C ALA A 65 -15.22 15.87 -4.03
N TYR A 66 -16.36 16.52 -4.00
CA TYR A 66 -17.21 16.69 -2.83
C TYR A 66 -18.64 16.23 -3.15
N TRP A 67 -19.23 15.42 -2.27
CA TRP A 67 -20.64 15.00 -2.31
C TRP A 67 -21.36 15.59 -1.12
N ASP A 68 -22.46 16.28 -1.36
CA ASP A 68 -23.35 16.79 -0.32
C ASP A 68 -24.34 15.70 0.08
N LEU A 69 -24.25 15.26 1.32
CA LEU A 69 -25.13 14.26 1.91
C LEU A 69 -26.10 14.86 2.97
N SER A 70 -26.18 16.17 3.09
CA SER A 70 -27.03 16.84 4.09
C SER A 70 -28.53 16.62 3.85
N GLY A 71 -28.90 16.32 2.60
CA GLY A 71 -30.27 16.04 2.20
C GLY A 71 -30.66 14.57 2.26
N LYS A 72 -31.85 14.24 1.71
CA LYS A 72 -32.29 12.86 1.53
C LYS A 72 -31.48 12.18 0.43
N ILE A 73 -30.87 11.06 0.76
CA ILE A 73 -30.07 10.28 -0.18
C ILE A 73 -30.97 9.38 -1.03
N ASP A 74 -30.90 9.54 -2.35
CA ASP A 74 -31.56 8.63 -3.30
C ASP A 74 -30.62 7.43 -3.56
N THR A 75 -30.89 6.31 -2.93
CA THR A 75 -30.10 5.08 -3.05
C THR A 75 -30.41 4.30 -4.33
N THR A 76 -31.31 4.77 -5.18
CA THR A 76 -31.65 4.10 -6.47
C THR A 76 -30.74 4.51 -7.62
N LYS A 77 -29.89 5.52 -7.40
CA LYS A 77 -28.94 6.05 -8.38
C LYS A 77 -27.55 6.21 -7.77
N PRO A 78 -26.49 6.15 -8.59
CA PRO A 78 -25.15 6.50 -8.11
C PRO A 78 -25.11 7.93 -7.56
N LEU A 79 -24.33 8.13 -6.50
CA LEU A 79 -24.09 9.45 -5.93
C LEU A 79 -23.21 10.28 -6.88
N VAL A 80 -23.62 11.49 -7.16
CA VAL A 80 -22.90 12.41 -8.05
C VAL A 80 -22.22 13.50 -7.23
N PRO A 81 -20.95 13.83 -7.50
CA PRO A 81 -20.28 14.95 -6.83
C PRO A 81 -21.05 16.26 -7.01
N ALA A 82 -21.24 17.00 -5.93
CA ALA A 82 -21.83 18.34 -5.94
C ALA A 82 -20.83 19.41 -6.42
N ALA A 83 -19.53 19.17 -6.18
CA ALA A 83 -18.47 20.05 -6.65
C ALA A 83 -17.15 19.28 -6.87
N ILE A 84 -16.33 19.82 -7.77
CA ILE A 84 -15.02 19.30 -8.15
C ILE A 84 -14.01 20.44 -8.11
N THR A 85 -12.82 20.21 -7.56
CA THR A 85 -11.73 21.21 -7.58
C THR A 85 -11.30 21.49 -9.01
N PRO A 86 -11.17 22.77 -9.40
CA PRO A 86 -10.55 23.10 -10.67
C PRO A 86 -9.13 22.53 -10.74
N ASN A 87 -8.81 21.86 -11.83
CA ASN A 87 -7.45 21.40 -12.11
C ASN A 87 -6.97 21.99 -13.44
N SER A 88 -5.76 22.55 -13.42
CA SER A 88 -5.12 23.10 -14.61
C SER A 88 -4.40 22.05 -15.47
N GLY A 89 -4.56 20.77 -15.18
CA GLY A 89 -3.82 19.68 -15.82
C GLY A 89 -2.35 19.53 -15.37
N LYS A 90 -1.92 20.32 -14.37
CA LYS A 90 -0.53 20.34 -13.90
C LYS A 90 -0.32 19.68 -12.54
N THR A 91 -1.37 19.16 -11.94
CA THR A 91 -1.33 18.53 -10.62
C THR A 91 -2.14 17.24 -10.62
N THR A 92 -1.70 16.25 -9.85
CA THR A 92 -2.44 15.02 -9.62
C THR A 92 -2.85 14.96 -8.16
N PHE A 93 -4.14 14.76 -7.89
CA PHE A 93 -4.66 14.56 -6.54
C PHE A 93 -4.54 13.08 -6.16
N TYR A 94 -4.18 12.80 -4.91
CA TYR A 94 -3.97 11.43 -4.42
C TYR A 94 -4.86 11.04 -3.26
N ALA A 95 -5.20 11.98 -2.38
CA ALA A 95 -6.03 11.73 -1.23
C ALA A 95 -6.83 12.97 -0.86
N ALA A 96 -8.02 12.76 -0.31
CA ALA A 96 -8.88 13.81 0.22
C ALA A 96 -9.54 13.33 1.51
N ALA A 97 -9.80 14.23 2.45
CA ALA A 97 -10.53 13.99 3.69
C ALA A 97 -11.37 15.20 4.08
N ALA A 98 -12.55 14.95 4.61
CA ALA A 98 -13.42 15.97 5.18
C ALA A 98 -12.90 16.40 6.56
N LEU A 99 -12.93 17.70 6.85
CA LEU A 99 -12.57 18.23 8.16
C LEU A 99 -13.81 18.50 9.02
N LYS A 100 -13.61 18.54 10.34
CA LYS A 100 -14.68 18.72 11.33
C LYS A 100 -15.39 20.06 11.24
N ASP A 101 -14.75 21.09 10.67
CA ASP A 101 -15.36 22.41 10.46
C ASP A 101 -16.51 22.39 9.42
N LYS A 102 -16.73 21.22 8.77
CA LYS A 102 -17.75 21.00 7.72
C LYS A 102 -17.65 21.91 6.51
N LYS A 103 -16.56 22.61 6.35
CA LYS A 103 -16.33 23.61 5.28
C LYS A 103 -14.99 23.38 4.58
N SER A 104 -14.07 22.67 5.21
CA SER A 104 -12.73 22.47 4.69
C SER A 104 -12.54 21.01 4.28
N ILE A 105 -11.84 20.84 3.18
CA ILE A 105 -11.39 19.57 2.66
C ILE A 105 -9.88 19.56 2.70
N TRP A 106 -9.32 18.57 3.34
CA TRP A 106 -7.89 18.29 3.27
C TRP A 106 -7.62 17.40 2.06
N TYR A 107 -6.57 17.69 1.28
CA TYR A 107 -6.13 16.82 0.20
C TYR A 107 -4.63 16.88 -0.06
N THR A 108 -4.11 15.86 -0.72
CA THR A 108 -2.72 15.82 -1.18
C THR A 108 -2.66 15.91 -2.68
N VAL A 109 -1.70 16.65 -3.19
CA VAL A 109 -1.43 16.77 -4.62
C VAL A 109 0.04 16.54 -4.91
N GLN A 110 0.32 16.02 -6.09
CA GLN A 110 1.66 15.99 -6.66
C GLN A 110 1.72 17.03 -7.77
N PRO A 111 2.64 18.00 -7.70
CA PRO A 111 2.89 18.90 -8.81
C PRO A 111 3.45 18.12 -10.01
N TYR A 112 3.25 18.67 -11.19
CA TYR A 112 3.80 18.11 -12.42
C TYR A 112 5.32 17.90 -12.32
N ILE A 113 5.78 16.68 -12.61
CA ILE A 113 7.19 16.27 -12.45
C ILE A 113 8.16 17.21 -13.20
N GLY A 114 7.79 17.70 -14.39
CA GLY A 114 8.59 18.68 -15.14
C GLY A 114 8.88 19.98 -14.37
N ALA A 115 8.01 20.37 -13.41
CA ALA A 115 8.25 21.52 -12.55
C ALA A 115 9.32 21.22 -11.48
N LEU A 116 9.60 19.96 -11.20
CA LEU A 116 10.59 19.51 -10.22
C LEU A 116 11.99 19.32 -10.84
N TYR A 117 12.12 19.52 -12.15
CA TYR A 117 13.41 19.41 -12.86
C TYR A 117 14.44 20.35 -12.22
N GLY A 118 15.60 19.83 -11.87
CA GLY A 118 16.63 20.56 -11.13
C GLY A 118 16.46 20.58 -9.60
N CYS A 119 15.41 19.93 -9.05
CA CYS A 119 15.24 19.76 -7.61
C CYS A 119 15.97 18.52 -7.05
N GLY A 120 17.07 18.16 -7.61
CA GLY A 120 17.86 16.97 -7.30
C GLY A 120 17.69 15.95 -8.41
N GLU A 121 18.51 16.04 -9.45
CA GLU A 121 18.55 15.02 -10.48
C GLU A 121 18.87 13.66 -9.86
N GLY A 122 18.10 12.63 -10.24
CA GLY A 122 18.23 11.29 -9.67
C GLY A 122 17.64 11.12 -8.28
N ARG A 123 16.92 12.08 -7.72
CA ARG A 123 16.18 11.94 -6.46
C ARG A 123 14.71 11.73 -6.73
N ASP A 124 14.10 10.77 -6.02
CA ASP A 124 12.66 10.60 -6.02
C ASP A 124 12.00 11.86 -5.43
N THR A 125 11.69 12.79 -6.31
CA THR A 125 11.02 14.03 -5.96
C THR A 125 9.52 13.87 -5.86
N GLY A 126 8.98 12.65 -5.82
CA GLY A 126 7.55 12.33 -5.67
C GLY A 126 6.91 12.95 -4.42
N ALA A 127 7.27 14.18 -4.13
CA ALA A 127 6.74 14.98 -3.05
C ALA A 127 5.29 15.35 -3.33
N THR A 128 4.46 15.11 -2.35
CA THR A 128 3.07 15.55 -2.31
C THR A 128 2.98 16.86 -1.54
N LYS A 129 2.37 17.86 -2.16
CA LYS A 129 2.00 19.09 -1.48
C LYS A 129 0.60 18.93 -0.88
N LYS A 130 0.39 19.37 0.36
CA LYS A 130 -0.88 19.26 1.07
C LYS A 130 -1.60 20.59 1.04
N TYR A 131 -2.90 20.56 0.73
CA TYR A 131 -3.74 21.75 0.66
C TYR A 131 -4.99 21.60 1.51
N LEU A 132 -5.50 22.71 2.00
CA LEU A 132 -6.84 22.84 2.56
C LEU A 132 -7.74 23.55 1.57
N VAL A 133 -8.88 22.96 1.29
CA VAL A 133 -9.93 23.56 0.46
C VAL A 133 -11.12 23.89 1.34
N LYS A 134 -11.58 25.14 1.30
CA LYS A 134 -12.83 25.53 1.93
C LYS A 134 -13.99 25.19 1.00
N ALA A 135 -14.78 24.21 1.38
CA ALA A 135 -16.04 23.88 0.75
C ALA A 135 -17.18 24.43 1.58
N TYR A 136 -18.10 25.18 0.95
CA TYR A 136 -19.30 25.63 1.63
C TYR A 136 -20.39 24.56 1.46
N MET A 137 -20.89 24.04 2.58
CA MET A 137 -22.04 23.13 2.60
C MET A 137 -23.23 23.78 1.88
N GLY A 138 -23.84 23.06 0.95
CA GLY A 138 -24.91 23.59 0.12
C GLY A 138 -24.46 24.54 -1.00
N ASN A 139 -23.18 24.80 -1.15
CA ASN A 139 -22.61 25.54 -2.27
C ASN A 139 -21.90 24.56 -3.21
N GLU A 140 -22.27 24.58 -4.46
CA GLU A 140 -21.72 23.74 -5.53
C GLU A 140 -20.28 24.08 -5.91
N LYS A 141 -19.62 25.02 -5.21
CA LYS A 141 -18.28 25.51 -5.56
C LYS A 141 -17.32 25.42 -4.40
N ILE A 142 -16.21 24.74 -4.63
CA ILE A 142 -15.02 24.85 -3.80
C ILE A 142 -14.37 26.19 -4.11
N THR A 143 -14.41 27.15 -3.19
CA THR A 143 -14.14 28.56 -3.49
C THR A 143 -12.73 29.04 -3.19
N LYS A 144 -11.93 28.31 -2.38
CA LYS A 144 -10.58 28.72 -2.03
C LYS A 144 -9.69 27.52 -1.74
N ILE A 145 -8.48 27.56 -2.26
CA ILE A 145 -7.40 26.62 -1.96
C ILE A 145 -6.36 27.38 -1.17
N ASP A 146 -6.19 27.01 0.10
CA ASP A 146 -5.13 27.56 0.95
C ASP A 146 -4.02 26.51 1.08
N ASP A 147 -2.82 26.85 0.65
CA ASP A 147 -1.63 26.03 0.91
C ASP A 147 -1.43 25.90 2.41
N LEU A 148 -1.17 24.70 2.90
CA LEU A 148 -0.58 24.56 4.22
C LEU A 148 0.79 25.25 4.19
N PRO A 149 1.06 26.19 5.10
CA PRO A 149 2.26 26.99 5.02
C PRO A 149 3.50 26.09 5.04
N ASN A 150 4.34 26.24 4.05
CA ASN A 150 5.69 25.73 4.09
C ASN A 150 6.43 26.53 5.17
N GLY A 151 7.16 25.88 6.05
CA GLY A 151 8.00 26.57 7.03
C GLY A 151 8.90 27.62 6.34
N ARG A 152 9.43 28.55 7.11
CA ARG A 152 10.43 29.50 6.60
C ARG A 152 11.59 28.70 6.01
N ALA A 153 11.94 28.99 4.78
CA ALA A 153 13.16 28.48 4.19
C ALA A 153 14.34 28.80 5.12
N GLU A 154 15.26 27.85 5.26
CA GLU A 154 16.44 28.08 6.10
C GLU A 154 17.21 29.32 5.59
N ILE A 155 17.61 30.18 6.52
CA ILE A 155 18.41 31.37 6.20
C ILE A 155 19.69 30.90 5.49
N GLY A 156 19.92 31.37 4.27
CA GLY A 156 21.06 31.00 3.44
C GLY A 156 20.83 29.90 2.40
N ALA A 157 19.61 29.36 2.25
CA ALA A 157 19.28 28.49 1.14
C ALA A 157 19.36 29.26 -0.20
N ASN A 158 19.90 28.62 -1.24
CA ASN A 158 19.93 29.22 -2.57
C ASN A 158 18.52 29.20 -3.22
N LYS A 159 18.34 29.98 -4.31
CA LYS A 159 17.05 30.10 -5.00
C LYS A 159 16.47 28.76 -5.46
N ASP A 160 17.32 27.82 -5.89
CA ASP A 160 16.90 26.51 -6.40
C ASP A 160 16.40 25.64 -5.24
N THR A 161 17.07 25.64 -4.10
CA THR A 161 16.62 24.97 -2.88
C THR A 161 15.28 25.53 -2.42
N LEU A 162 15.11 26.87 -2.42
CA LEU A 162 13.84 27.52 -2.07
C LEU A 162 12.71 27.10 -3.00
N ARG A 163 12.95 27.11 -4.32
CA ARG A 163 11.98 26.67 -5.32
C ARG A 163 11.57 25.20 -5.11
N CYS A 164 12.52 24.32 -4.83
CA CYS A 164 12.23 22.92 -4.56
C CYS A 164 11.39 22.75 -3.29
N PHE A 165 11.67 23.50 -2.23
CA PHE A 165 10.85 23.50 -1.01
C PHE A 165 9.43 24.01 -1.25
N GLU A 166 9.25 25.03 -2.06
CA GLU A 166 7.91 25.52 -2.44
C GLU A 166 7.12 24.47 -3.23
N LEU A 167 7.79 23.74 -4.12
CA LEU A 167 7.15 22.71 -4.95
C LEU A 167 6.85 21.41 -4.17
N THR A 168 7.71 21.03 -3.23
CA THR A 168 7.63 19.72 -2.56
C THR A 168 6.86 19.73 -1.26
N GLY A 169 6.64 20.87 -0.64
CA GLY A 169 5.94 21.04 0.64
C GLY A 169 6.58 20.26 1.78
N GLN A 170 7.06 20.96 2.80
CA GLN A 170 7.69 20.33 3.97
C GLN A 170 6.72 20.00 5.10
N THR A 171 5.47 20.45 4.97
CA THR A 171 4.46 20.27 6.00
C THR A 171 3.78 18.90 5.84
N GLN A 172 3.79 18.11 6.91
CA GLN A 172 3.03 16.87 7.05
C GLN A 172 1.83 17.11 7.96
N THR A 173 0.71 16.43 7.71
CA THR A 173 -0.43 16.39 8.63
C THR A 173 -0.24 15.18 9.54
N GLU A 174 -0.20 15.43 10.85
CA GLU A 174 -0.03 14.39 11.87
C GLU A 174 -1.38 13.92 12.41
N SER A 175 -2.32 14.86 12.61
CA SER A 175 -3.67 14.55 13.03
C SER A 175 -4.66 15.58 12.49
N LEU A 176 -5.82 15.12 12.04
CA LEU A 176 -6.95 15.97 11.65
C LEU A 176 -7.80 16.41 12.84
N LEU A 177 -7.47 15.96 14.05
CA LEU A 177 -8.20 16.24 15.29
C LEU A 177 -9.72 16.09 15.12
N PRO A 178 -10.26 14.88 14.93
CA PRO A 178 -11.65 14.67 14.51
C PRO A 178 -12.71 15.33 15.39
N LEU A 179 -12.40 15.62 16.66
CA LEU A 179 -13.31 16.30 17.59
C LEU A 179 -13.12 17.83 17.65
N ASP A 180 -12.04 18.36 17.11
CA ASP A 180 -11.77 19.82 17.12
C ASP A 180 -12.14 20.44 15.76
N PRO A 181 -13.19 21.27 15.66
CA PRO A 181 -13.59 21.87 14.40
C PRO A 181 -12.68 23.01 13.94
N SER A 182 -11.71 23.41 14.76
CA SER A 182 -10.91 24.63 14.52
C SER A 182 -9.46 24.36 14.16
N LYS A 183 -8.93 23.16 14.42
CA LYS A 183 -7.49 22.90 14.33
C LYS A 183 -7.15 21.54 13.74
N ILE A 184 -5.92 21.45 13.23
CA ILE A 184 -5.22 20.20 12.90
C ILE A 184 -3.82 20.23 13.52
N VAL A 185 -3.17 19.07 13.63
CA VAL A 185 -1.75 18.99 14.00
C VAL A 185 -0.93 18.77 12.75
N ILE A 186 0.09 19.57 12.57
CA ILE A 186 1.04 19.49 11.46
C ILE A 186 2.47 19.36 11.98
N SER A 187 3.34 18.78 11.16
CA SER A 187 4.78 18.77 11.41
C SER A 187 5.57 19.32 10.23
N ARG A 188 6.79 19.76 10.51
CA ARG A 188 7.76 20.18 9.50
C ARG A 188 9.13 19.63 9.83
N ALA A 189 9.71 18.93 8.87
CA ALA A 189 11.10 18.50 8.95
C ALA A 189 12.04 19.68 8.65
N SER A 190 13.13 19.75 9.39
CA SER A 190 14.25 20.65 9.15
C SER A 190 15.50 19.83 8.83
N THR A 191 16.25 20.22 7.82
CA THR A 191 17.48 19.52 7.41
C THR A 191 18.59 19.57 8.48
N LYS A 192 18.49 20.51 9.43
CA LYS A 192 19.51 20.70 10.48
C LYS A 192 19.04 20.33 11.88
N ASN A 193 17.74 20.30 12.12
CA ASN A 193 17.21 20.34 13.49
C ASN A 193 16.10 19.35 13.81
N GLY A 194 15.88 18.30 12.99
CA GLY A 194 14.82 17.32 13.20
C GLY A 194 13.43 17.85 12.81
N THR A 195 12.37 17.33 13.43
CA THR A 195 10.98 17.63 13.09
C THR A 195 10.31 18.47 14.18
N SER A 196 9.63 19.54 13.79
CA SER A 196 8.86 20.41 14.69
C SER A 196 7.36 20.21 14.45
N PHE A 197 6.59 20.13 15.52
CA PHE A 197 5.14 19.90 15.53
C PHE A 197 4.40 21.17 15.95
N PHE A 198 3.27 21.44 15.30
CA PHE A 198 2.46 22.63 15.53
C PHE A 198 0.96 22.29 15.48
N THR A 199 0.13 23.00 16.24
CA THR A 199 -1.28 23.12 15.88
C THR A 199 -1.42 24.22 14.84
N HIS A 200 -2.28 23.98 13.85
CA HIS A 200 -2.65 24.93 12.80
C HIS A 200 -4.14 25.24 12.91
N ASP A 201 -4.49 26.51 13.11
CA ASP A 201 -5.86 26.99 13.22
C ASP A 201 -6.47 27.17 11.82
N LEU A 202 -7.54 26.44 11.53
CA LEU A 202 -8.20 26.43 10.22
C LEU A 202 -8.89 27.76 9.88
N SER A 203 -9.23 28.58 10.89
CA SER A 203 -9.98 29.82 10.69
C SER A 203 -9.10 31.00 10.29
N ASN A 204 -7.86 31.05 10.79
CA ASN A 204 -6.98 32.20 10.63
C ASN A 204 -5.52 31.85 10.23
N GLY A 205 -5.21 30.54 10.07
CA GLY A 205 -3.89 30.04 9.68
C GLY A 205 -2.80 30.23 10.75
N ARG A 206 -3.16 30.59 11.99
CA ARG A 206 -2.18 30.72 13.06
C ARG A 206 -1.65 29.38 13.52
N GLU A 207 -0.35 29.36 13.80
CA GLU A 207 0.34 28.18 14.28
C GLU A 207 0.84 28.37 15.70
N LYS A 208 0.69 27.32 16.51
CA LYS A 208 1.26 27.25 17.84
C LYS A 208 2.21 26.06 17.89
N PHE A 209 3.48 26.33 18.26
CA PHE A 209 4.48 25.28 18.47
C PHE A 209 4.05 24.34 19.60
N LEU A 210 4.23 23.03 19.37
CA LEU A 210 3.92 21.98 20.34
C LEU A 210 5.20 21.30 20.83
N TYR A 211 5.92 20.62 19.91
CA TYR A 211 7.04 19.74 20.23
C TYR A 211 8.13 19.83 19.18
N LYS A 212 9.30 19.35 19.55
CA LYS A 212 10.41 19.11 18.63
C LYS A 212 11.00 17.73 18.86
N ALA A 213 11.21 16.99 17.77
CA ALA A 213 11.95 15.74 17.75
C ALA A 213 13.28 15.93 17.02
N SER A 214 14.34 15.28 17.47
CA SER A 214 15.61 15.22 16.74
C SER A 214 15.49 14.29 15.51
N ASP A 215 16.53 14.20 14.71
CA ASP A 215 16.59 13.33 13.52
C ASP A 215 16.61 11.81 13.85
N THR A 216 16.88 11.44 15.11
CA THR A 216 16.81 10.06 15.61
C THR A 216 15.57 9.78 16.44
N GLN A 217 14.66 10.75 16.56
CA GLN A 217 13.44 10.67 17.35
C GLN A 217 12.20 10.73 16.46
N ALA A 218 11.18 9.96 16.82
CA ALA A 218 9.83 10.04 16.28
C ALA A 218 8.84 10.28 17.42
N ILE A 219 7.86 11.16 17.22
CA ILE A 219 6.77 11.42 18.17
C ILE A 219 5.47 10.96 17.53
N GLN A 220 4.73 10.11 18.22
CA GLN A 220 3.38 9.71 17.85
C GLN A 220 2.39 10.66 18.52
N ILE A 221 1.45 11.18 17.74
CA ILE A 221 0.43 12.14 18.16
C ILE A 221 -0.93 11.42 18.27
N SER A 222 -1.65 11.70 19.35
CA SER A 222 -3.02 11.21 19.52
C SER A 222 -4.01 12.04 18.69
N ASP A 223 -4.92 11.36 18.00
CA ASP A 223 -6.05 12.01 17.31
C ASP A 223 -7.07 12.63 18.28
N ARG A 224 -7.02 12.27 19.56
CA ARG A 224 -7.94 12.75 20.59
C ARG A 224 -7.73 14.25 20.90
N ASP A 225 -6.49 14.63 21.13
CA ASP A 225 -6.13 15.93 21.72
C ASP A 225 -4.90 16.58 21.09
N GLY A 226 -4.27 15.90 20.11
CA GLY A 226 -3.01 16.36 19.50
C GLY A 226 -1.80 16.26 20.42
N MET A 227 -1.95 15.58 21.58
CA MET A 227 -0.85 15.39 22.52
C MET A 227 -0.02 14.15 22.14
N PRO A 228 1.26 14.09 22.53
CA PRO A 228 2.06 12.90 22.28
C PRO A 228 1.52 11.69 23.02
N VAL A 229 1.51 10.54 22.32
CA VAL A 229 1.30 9.22 22.92
C VAL A 229 2.62 8.65 23.40
N ALA A 230 3.64 8.70 22.52
CA ALA A 230 4.96 8.16 22.79
C ALA A 230 6.03 8.90 21.98
N ARG A 231 7.27 8.85 22.44
CA ARG A 231 8.47 9.23 21.68
C ARG A 231 9.38 8.03 21.57
N THR A 232 9.68 7.65 20.34
CA THR A 232 10.68 6.62 20.01
C THR A 232 12.02 7.28 19.68
N GLU A 233 13.12 6.73 20.17
CA GLU A 233 14.48 7.26 20.00
C GLU A 233 15.46 6.12 19.75
N LEU A 234 16.40 6.32 18.83
CA LEU A 234 17.48 5.37 18.53
C LEU A 234 18.79 5.91 19.09
N GLU A 235 19.41 5.17 19.97
CA GLU A 235 20.72 5.50 20.58
C GLU A 235 21.69 4.32 20.49
N TYR A 236 22.98 4.66 20.34
CA TYR A 236 24.05 3.67 20.44
C TYR A 236 24.63 3.69 21.84
N GLU A 237 24.43 2.63 22.61
CA GLU A 237 24.85 2.52 23.99
C GLU A 237 25.32 1.11 24.32
N GLY A 238 26.44 1.00 25.05
CA GLY A 238 26.96 -0.31 25.46
C GLY A 238 27.40 -1.23 24.32
N GLY A 239 27.79 -0.66 23.16
CA GLY A 239 28.20 -1.43 21.99
C GLY A 239 27.07 -1.89 21.07
N ALA A 240 25.80 -1.53 21.36
CA ALA A 240 24.64 -1.90 20.57
C ALA A 240 23.73 -0.70 20.29
N TRP A 241 23.03 -0.74 19.15
CA TRP A 241 21.92 0.16 18.88
C TRP A 241 20.68 -0.29 19.65
N ARG A 242 20.03 0.66 20.34
CA ARG A 242 18.80 0.45 21.11
C ARG A 242 17.71 1.37 20.67
N GLN A 243 16.49 0.86 20.68
CA GLN A 243 15.26 1.64 20.58
C GLN A 243 14.75 1.90 21.99
N TYR A 244 14.70 3.18 22.35
CA TYR A 244 14.08 3.66 23.57
C TYR A 244 12.71 4.20 23.28
N ILE A 245 11.73 3.85 24.10
CA ILE A 245 10.40 4.44 24.07
C ILE A 245 10.20 5.21 25.35
N SER A 246 9.80 6.48 25.21
CA SER A 246 9.51 7.37 26.32
C SER A 246 8.05 7.78 26.26
N LEU A 247 7.39 7.79 27.41
CA LEU A 247 5.99 8.17 27.55
C LEU A 247 5.89 9.52 28.26
N PRO A 248 4.95 10.42 27.87
CA PRO A 248 4.77 11.70 28.54
C PRO A 248 4.07 11.52 29.88
N ASP A 249 4.53 12.24 30.89
CA ASP A 249 3.81 12.40 32.15
C ASP A 249 2.74 13.52 32.04
N ALA A 250 2.04 13.79 33.15
CA ALA A 250 1.00 14.81 33.21
C ALA A 250 1.49 16.24 32.88
N SER A 251 2.80 16.50 32.98
CA SER A 251 3.42 17.79 32.61
C SER A 251 3.82 17.85 31.13
N GLY A 252 3.71 16.72 30.39
CA GLY A 252 4.20 16.57 29.02
C GLY A 252 5.68 16.23 28.91
N LYS A 253 6.38 15.97 30.02
CA LYS A 253 7.77 15.53 30.03
C LYS A 253 7.85 14.05 29.69
N PHE A 254 8.75 13.70 28.76
CA PHE A 254 8.99 12.32 28.38
C PHE A 254 9.90 11.59 29.38
N ASN A 255 9.43 10.46 29.87
CA ASN A 255 10.17 9.55 30.75
C ASN A 255 10.38 8.21 30.06
N ARG A 256 11.60 7.67 30.07
CA ARG A 256 11.90 6.36 29.45
C ARG A 256 11.15 5.22 30.13
N ALA A 257 10.50 4.41 29.32
CA ALA A 257 9.81 3.18 29.72
C ALA A 257 10.75 1.97 29.50
N ASN A 258 11.44 1.53 30.56
CA ASN A 258 12.50 0.54 30.42
C ASN A 258 12.01 -0.80 29.86
N ALA A 259 10.81 -1.25 30.22
CA ALA A 259 10.25 -2.50 29.69
C ALA A 259 9.93 -2.45 28.20
N LEU A 260 9.76 -1.26 27.62
CA LEU A 260 9.57 -1.01 26.20
C LEU A 260 10.89 -0.84 25.43
N THR A 261 12.02 -0.79 26.13
CA THR A 261 13.35 -0.66 25.50
C THR A 261 13.76 -1.99 24.87
N THR A 262 14.27 -1.94 23.65
CA THR A 262 14.74 -3.14 22.92
C THR A 262 16.07 -2.86 22.22
N GLU A 263 16.93 -3.87 22.13
CA GLU A 263 18.07 -3.82 21.21
C GLU A 263 17.57 -4.00 19.78
N ILE A 264 18.07 -3.21 18.84
CA ILE A 264 17.70 -3.29 17.44
C ILE A 264 18.00 -4.68 16.85
N ALA A 265 19.09 -5.31 17.29
CA ALA A 265 19.45 -6.66 16.85
C ALA A 265 18.38 -7.71 17.18
N ASN A 266 17.57 -7.50 18.22
CA ASN A 266 16.46 -8.40 18.55
C ASN A 266 15.29 -8.26 17.58
N ARG A 267 15.17 -7.11 16.90
CA ARG A 267 14.16 -6.83 15.89
C ARG A 267 12.72 -7.10 16.36
N TYR A 268 12.43 -6.81 17.63
CA TYR A 268 11.05 -6.86 18.11
C TYR A 268 10.22 -5.71 17.54
N THR A 269 9.03 -6.02 17.10
CA THR A 269 7.98 -5.01 16.95
C THR A 269 7.63 -4.47 18.32
N MET A 270 7.69 -3.16 18.50
CA MET A 270 7.34 -2.47 19.74
C MET A 270 6.63 -1.16 19.39
N ASN A 271 5.31 -1.23 19.24
CA ASN A 271 4.48 -0.11 18.81
C ASN A 271 3.50 0.27 19.91
N VAL A 272 3.74 1.42 20.57
CA VAL A 272 2.79 2.02 21.51
C VAL A 272 1.72 2.74 20.69
N VAL A 273 0.50 2.23 20.71
CA VAL A 273 -0.56 2.71 19.80
C VAL A 273 -1.33 3.89 20.38
N GLU A 274 -1.88 3.75 21.59
CA GLU A 274 -2.68 4.80 22.23
C GLU A 274 -2.81 4.54 23.74
N ARG A 275 -3.17 5.58 24.47
CA ARG A 275 -3.53 5.48 25.90
C ARG A 275 -4.91 4.85 26.07
N GLN A 276 -5.02 3.91 26.99
CA GLN A 276 -6.31 3.35 27.39
C GLN A 276 -7.07 4.35 28.26
N ASN A 277 -8.33 4.63 27.90
CA ASN A 277 -9.18 5.54 28.64
C ASN A 277 -9.31 5.14 30.12
N GLY A 278 -9.16 6.11 31.01
CA GLY A 278 -9.43 5.95 32.44
C GLY A 278 -8.45 5.09 33.26
N THR A 279 -7.37 4.57 32.66
CA THR A 279 -6.51 3.59 33.37
C THR A 279 -5.05 4.00 33.50
N GLY A 280 -4.58 4.99 32.75
CA GLY A 280 -3.15 5.35 32.68
C GLY A 280 -2.27 4.32 31.95
N LYS A 281 -2.86 3.24 31.40
CA LYS A 281 -2.15 2.20 30.63
C LYS A 281 -2.12 2.55 29.15
N TYR A 282 -1.26 1.83 28.42
CA TYR A 282 -1.07 1.99 26.98
C TYR A 282 -1.31 0.68 26.25
N PHE A 283 -1.95 0.73 25.09
CA PHE A 283 -2.00 -0.39 24.18
C PHE A 283 -0.68 -0.49 23.42
N VAL A 284 -0.05 -1.66 23.47
CA VAL A 284 1.21 -1.95 22.79
C VAL A 284 1.04 -3.17 21.89
N ILE A 285 1.29 -2.99 20.59
CA ILE A 285 1.39 -4.11 19.64
C ILE A 285 2.83 -4.59 19.64
N THR A 286 3.06 -5.88 19.95
CA THR A 286 4.41 -6.46 20.01
C THR A 286 4.43 -7.96 19.72
N ASP A 287 5.53 -8.43 19.14
CA ASP A 287 5.89 -9.84 18.97
C ASP A 287 6.95 -10.32 19.98
N LYS A 288 7.19 -9.53 21.04
CA LYS A 288 8.21 -9.85 22.07
C LYS A 288 7.92 -11.16 22.80
N PHE A 289 6.66 -11.55 22.93
CA PHE A 289 6.22 -12.69 23.74
C PHE A 289 5.65 -13.85 22.91
N SER A 290 5.54 -13.68 21.59
CA SER A 290 4.97 -14.68 20.69
C SER A 290 5.54 -14.54 19.27
N ASP A 291 5.29 -15.55 18.41
CA ASP A 291 5.65 -15.45 16.99
C ASP A 291 4.86 -14.36 16.26
N LYS A 292 3.57 -14.21 16.60
CA LYS A 292 2.70 -13.22 16.00
C LYS A 292 2.67 -11.97 16.86
N THR A 293 2.49 -10.80 16.22
CA THR A 293 2.18 -9.57 16.95
C THR A 293 0.83 -9.70 17.64
N ALA A 294 0.80 -9.33 18.90
CA ALA A 294 -0.39 -9.31 19.74
C ALA A 294 -0.45 -8.00 20.55
N VAL A 295 -1.59 -7.69 21.13
CA VAL A 295 -1.80 -6.47 21.92
C VAL A 295 -1.65 -6.78 23.39
N TYR A 296 -0.78 -6.04 24.04
CA TYR A 296 -0.59 -6.05 25.49
C TYR A 296 -0.94 -4.70 26.08
N LEU A 297 -1.41 -4.67 27.32
CA LEU A 297 -1.47 -3.45 28.09
C LEU A 297 -0.14 -3.22 28.81
N TYR A 298 0.41 -2.04 28.64
CA TYR A 298 1.57 -1.58 29.37
C TYR A 298 1.18 -0.58 30.45
N ASP A 299 1.55 -0.87 31.69
CA ASP A 299 1.37 -0.01 32.84
C ASP A 299 2.60 0.88 33.00
N ALA A 300 2.44 2.19 32.79
CA ALA A 300 3.56 3.13 32.79
C ALA A 300 4.10 3.39 34.21
N GLU A 301 3.26 3.29 35.25
CA GLU A 301 3.67 3.49 36.64
C GLU A 301 4.41 2.27 37.16
N ALA A 302 3.90 1.06 36.93
CA ALA A 302 4.54 -0.19 37.31
C ALA A 302 5.72 -0.56 36.41
N ASN A 303 5.82 0.02 35.21
CA ASN A 303 6.80 -0.31 34.16
C ASN A 303 6.73 -1.81 33.75
N THR A 304 5.53 -2.35 33.60
CA THR A 304 5.27 -3.76 33.29
C THR A 304 4.19 -3.93 32.21
N PHE A 305 4.28 -5.02 31.47
CA PHE A 305 3.20 -5.49 30.60
C PHE A 305 2.17 -6.30 31.39
N SER A 306 0.95 -6.41 30.84
CA SER A 306 -0.01 -7.42 31.27
C SER A 306 0.57 -8.83 31.12
N ASP A 307 0.20 -9.77 31.99
CA ASP A 307 0.71 -11.14 31.99
C ASP A 307 0.37 -11.90 30.70
N THR A 308 -0.75 -11.54 30.07
CA THR A 308 -1.21 -12.14 28.81
C THR A 308 -1.59 -11.05 27.81
N ALA A 309 -1.58 -11.41 26.54
CA ALA A 309 -2.12 -10.56 25.48
C ALA A 309 -3.62 -10.29 25.74
N VAL A 310 -4.02 -9.03 25.62
CA VAL A 310 -5.44 -8.64 25.71
C VAL A 310 -6.17 -8.89 24.38
N LEU A 311 -5.45 -8.88 23.27
CA LEU A 311 -5.91 -9.29 21.95
C LEU A 311 -4.80 -10.06 21.23
N ALA A 312 -5.17 -11.17 20.59
CA ALA A 312 -4.28 -11.96 19.76
C ALA A 312 -5.09 -12.66 18.66
N HIS A 313 -4.46 -12.90 17.51
CA HIS A 313 -5.01 -13.78 16.48
C HIS A 313 -4.18 -15.07 16.42
N PRO A 314 -4.81 -16.26 16.27
CA PRO A 314 -4.08 -17.53 16.33
C PRO A 314 -3.10 -17.76 15.17
N GLU A 315 -3.35 -17.17 13.99
CA GLU A 315 -2.58 -17.44 12.77
C GLU A 315 -1.88 -16.20 12.20
N PHE A 316 -2.39 -14.98 12.45
CA PHE A 316 -1.93 -13.77 11.78
C PHE A 316 -1.48 -12.70 12.76
N ASP A 317 -0.67 -11.79 12.25
CA ASP A 317 -0.22 -10.62 12.99
C ASP A 317 -1.37 -9.61 13.16
N ILE A 318 -1.55 -9.07 14.37
CA ILE A 318 -2.38 -7.88 14.58
C ILE A 318 -1.59 -6.68 14.04
N SER A 319 -2.19 -5.93 13.10
CA SER A 319 -1.54 -4.81 12.41
C SER A 319 -1.93 -3.45 12.98
N SER A 320 -3.18 -3.25 13.41
CA SER A 320 -3.60 -1.99 14.02
C SER A 320 -4.79 -2.16 14.97
N LEU A 321 -5.07 -1.09 15.74
CA LEU A 321 -6.23 -0.99 16.61
C LEU A 321 -7.22 0.03 16.05
N ILE A 322 -8.51 -0.25 16.23
CA ILE A 322 -9.60 0.61 15.80
C ILE A 322 -10.25 1.22 17.04
N PHE A 323 -10.23 2.54 17.12
CA PHE A 323 -10.77 3.29 18.23
C PHE A 323 -12.06 4.03 17.85
N SER A 324 -12.96 4.18 18.80
CA SER A 324 -14.18 4.97 18.63
C SER A 324 -13.83 6.44 18.34
N ARG A 325 -14.54 7.01 17.36
CA ARG A 325 -14.48 8.44 17.01
C ARG A 325 -15.73 9.21 17.50
N ARG A 326 -16.63 8.57 18.24
CA ARG A 326 -17.79 9.24 18.83
C ARG A 326 -17.35 10.12 20.00
N ALA A 327 -17.95 11.30 20.15
CA ALA A 327 -17.54 12.26 21.17
C ALA A 327 -17.64 11.69 22.61
N GLN A 328 -18.65 10.82 22.89
CA GLN A 328 -18.90 10.28 24.22
C GLN A 328 -17.92 9.19 24.66
N ASP A 329 -17.33 8.45 23.73
CA ASP A 329 -16.42 7.32 23.99
C ASP A 329 -15.18 7.38 23.10
N PHE A 330 -14.75 8.58 22.71
CA PHE A 330 -13.61 8.77 21.84
C PHE A 330 -12.35 8.12 22.41
N GLY A 331 -11.72 7.27 21.58
CA GLY A 331 -10.53 6.53 21.96
C GLY A 331 -10.79 5.22 22.71
N ASP A 332 -12.05 4.81 22.92
CA ASP A 332 -12.35 3.45 23.37
C ASP A 332 -12.05 2.45 22.25
N LEU A 333 -11.43 1.33 22.61
CA LEU A 333 -11.10 0.28 21.66
C LEU A 333 -12.37 -0.45 21.19
N ILE A 334 -12.65 -0.39 19.88
CA ILE A 334 -13.85 -0.98 19.27
C ILE A 334 -13.55 -2.07 18.24
N GLY A 335 -12.29 -2.30 17.92
CA GLY A 335 -11.87 -3.34 16.99
C GLY A 335 -10.35 -3.36 16.78
N PHE A 336 -9.92 -4.27 15.96
CA PHE A 336 -8.52 -4.35 15.50
C PHE A 336 -8.46 -4.91 14.08
N THR A 337 -7.35 -4.67 13.38
CA THR A 337 -7.08 -5.32 12.10
C THR A 337 -5.98 -6.36 12.26
N TYR A 338 -6.05 -7.41 11.44
CA TYR A 338 -5.02 -8.41 11.33
C TYR A 338 -4.65 -8.66 9.86
N ASP A 339 -3.42 -9.09 9.63
CA ASP A 339 -2.85 -9.30 8.30
C ASP A 339 -3.04 -10.75 7.84
N GLY A 340 -4.28 -11.12 7.52
CA GLY A 340 -4.63 -12.37 6.87
C GLY A 340 -4.31 -12.37 5.36
N PRO A 341 -4.93 -13.23 4.54
CA PRO A 341 -4.88 -13.12 3.08
C PRO A 341 -5.27 -11.73 2.58
N THR A 342 -6.24 -11.10 3.24
CA THR A 342 -6.59 -9.69 3.14
C THR A 342 -6.36 -9.01 4.48
N SER A 343 -6.22 -7.68 4.50
CA SER A 343 -6.23 -6.91 5.76
C SER A 343 -7.65 -6.85 6.29
N THR A 344 -7.93 -7.56 7.37
CA THR A 344 -9.29 -7.80 7.86
C THR A 344 -9.52 -7.14 9.21
N ALA A 345 -10.65 -6.44 9.36
CA ALA A 345 -11.10 -5.89 10.62
C ALA A 345 -11.88 -6.92 11.45
N TYR A 346 -11.58 -6.99 12.75
CA TYR A 346 -12.36 -7.71 13.74
C TYR A 346 -13.02 -6.68 14.67
N TRP A 347 -14.35 -6.67 14.70
CA TRP A 347 -15.10 -5.70 15.48
C TRP A 347 -15.43 -6.23 16.88
N LEU A 348 -15.06 -5.44 17.89
CA LEU A 348 -15.48 -5.62 19.29
C LEU A 348 -16.82 -4.92 19.56
N ASP A 349 -17.11 -3.83 18.80
CA ASP A 349 -18.41 -3.15 18.80
C ASP A 349 -19.45 -4.06 18.15
N PRO A 350 -20.52 -4.48 18.89
CA PRO A 350 -21.47 -5.47 18.38
C PRO A 350 -22.32 -4.94 17.22
N GLU A 351 -22.53 -3.63 17.13
CA GLU A 351 -23.31 -3.02 16.06
C GLU A 351 -22.50 -3.00 14.74
N LEU A 352 -21.23 -2.57 14.79
CA LEU A 352 -20.34 -2.64 13.62
C LEU A 352 -20.09 -4.08 13.17
N LYS A 353 -19.98 -5.02 14.12
CA LYS A 353 -19.91 -6.46 13.82
C LYS A 353 -21.13 -6.93 13.04
N GLY A 354 -22.33 -6.59 13.50
CA GLY A 354 -23.58 -6.96 12.81
C GLY A 354 -23.70 -6.32 11.42
N ILE A 355 -23.23 -5.08 11.25
CA ILE A 355 -23.18 -4.40 9.94
C ILE A 355 -22.20 -5.11 9.02
N GLN A 356 -21.01 -5.45 9.50
CA GLN A 356 -19.99 -6.18 8.72
C GLN A 356 -20.56 -7.52 8.23
N GLU A 357 -21.14 -8.34 9.15
CA GLU A 357 -21.73 -9.63 8.81
C GLU A 357 -22.86 -9.50 7.77
N GLY A 358 -23.69 -8.46 7.88
CA GLY A 358 -24.76 -8.18 6.93
C GLY A 358 -24.24 -7.79 5.55
N LEU A 359 -23.18 -7.00 5.49
CA LEU A 359 -22.55 -6.59 4.23
C LEU A 359 -21.75 -7.75 3.59
N ASP A 360 -21.03 -8.55 4.38
CA ASP A 360 -20.34 -9.75 3.88
C ASP A 360 -21.32 -10.73 3.23
N ALA A 361 -22.50 -10.89 3.83
CA ALA A 361 -23.58 -11.71 3.25
C ALA A 361 -24.18 -11.10 1.96
N ALA A 362 -24.18 -9.77 1.83
CA ALA A 362 -24.68 -9.07 0.65
C ALA A 362 -23.67 -9.07 -0.52
N PHE A 363 -22.37 -9.24 -0.23
CA PHE A 363 -21.28 -9.28 -1.22
C PHE A 363 -20.47 -10.59 -1.13
N PRO A 364 -21.10 -11.75 -1.41
CA PRO A 364 -20.46 -13.04 -1.18
C PRO A 364 -19.20 -13.20 -2.05
N GLY A 365 -18.12 -13.70 -1.44
CA GLY A 365 -16.83 -13.92 -2.10
C GLY A 365 -16.03 -12.66 -2.37
N LYS A 366 -16.48 -11.50 -1.88
CA LYS A 366 -15.74 -10.24 -1.94
C LYS A 366 -15.31 -9.81 -0.53
N HIS A 367 -14.24 -9.06 -0.44
CA HIS A 367 -13.77 -8.44 0.78
C HIS A 367 -14.49 -7.11 0.99
N VAL A 368 -15.17 -6.96 2.12
CA VAL A 368 -15.86 -5.73 2.53
C VAL A 368 -15.07 -5.05 3.63
N SER A 369 -14.65 -3.82 3.40
CA SER A 369 -13.89 -3.01 4.34
C SER A 369 -14.70 -1.78 4.76
N LEU A 370 -15.11 -1.68 6.05
CA LEU A 370 -15.75 -0.48 6.58
C LEU A 370 -14.68 0.58 6.81
N THR A 371 -14.83 1.74 6.19
CA THR A 371 -13.81 2.81 6.23
C THR A 371 -14.20 3.96 7.16
N ASP A 372 -15.45 4.41 7.11
CA ASP A 372 -15.96 5.48 7.96
C ASP A 372 -17.41 5.19 8.37
N TYR A 373 -17.83 5.72 9.52
CA TYR A 373 -19.21 5.56 10.03
C TYR A 373 -19.62 6.71 10.97
N THR A 374 -20.90 7.06 10.93
CA THR A 374 -21.51 8.03 11.86
C THR A 374 -21.64 7.47 13.27
N ALA A 375 -21.79 8.35 14.26
CA ALA A 375 -21.93 7.96 15.67
C ALA A 375 -23.13 7.02 15.92
N ASP A 376 -24.23 7.24 15.21
CA ASP A 376 -25.47 6.44 15.27
C ASP A 376 -25.45 5.22 14.31
N ARG A 377 -24.37 5.00 13.57
CA ARG A 377 -24.20 3.93 12.55
C ARG A 377 -25.25 3.98 11.43
N ASN A 378 -25.99 5.09 11.26
CA ASN A 378 -26.98 5.22 10.20
C ASN A 378 -26.34 5.41 8.82
N ARG A 379 -25.08 5.85 8.79
CA ARG A 379 -24.27 5.97 7.58
C ARG A 379 -22.94 5.26 7.80
N VAL A 380 -22.62 4.33 6.90
CA VAL A 380 -21.35 3.61 6.91
C VAL A 380 -20.78 3.64 5.48
N LEU A 381 -19.62 4.25 5.33
CA LEU A 381 -18.83 4.18 4.11
C LEU A 381 -18.06 2.87 4.10
N PHE A 382 -18.13 2.13 3.02
CA PHE A 382 -17.39 0.89 2.86
C PHE A 382 -16.88 0.69 1.43
N GLN A 383 -15.84 -0.10 1.32
CA GLN A 383 -15.25 -0.52 0.06
C GLN A 383 -15.46 -2.02 -0.13
N VAL A 384 -15.70 -2.43 -1.37
CA VAL A 384 -15.81 -3.85 -1.75
C VAL A 384 -14.79 -4.13 -2.83
N SER A 385 -14.00 -5.20 -2.69
CA SER A 385 -13.00 -5.62 -3.67
C SER A 385 -12.79 -7.14 -3.63
N ALA A 386 -12.12 -7.68 -4.63
CA ALA A 386 -11.62 -9.05 -4.66
C ALA A 386 -10.48 -9.11 -5.70
N PRO A 387 -9.65 -10.14 -5.75
CA PRO A 387 -8.65 -10.27 -6.81
C PRO A 387 -9.22 -10.07 -8.22
N ASN A 388 -10.44 -10.54 -8.45
CA ASN A 388 -11.18 -10.39 -9.70
C ASN A 388 -12.30 -9.34 -9.68
N SER A 389 -12.21 -8.36 -8.81
CA SER A 389 -13.20 -7.27 -8.71
C SER A 389 -12.49 -5.96 -8.30
N PRO A 390 -12.39 -4.97 -9.21
CA PRO A 390 -11.82 -3.68 -8.87
C PRO A 390 -12.52 -3.04 -7.67
N PRO A 391 -11.79 -2.35 -6.78
CA PRO A 391 -12.37 -1.72 -5.60
C PRO A 391 -13.51 -0.77 -5.98
N ALA A 392 -14.63 -0.87 -5.28
CA ALA A 392 -15.79 -0.01 -5.45
C ALA A 392 -16.25 0.53 -4.09
N TYR A 393 -16.69 1.78 -4.08
CA TYR A 393 -17.14 2.48 -2.88
C TYR A 393 -18.64 2.55 -2.80
N TYR A 394 -19.15 2.34 -1.60
CA TYR A 394 -20.57 2.31 -1.28
C TYR A 394 -20.85 3.04 0.03
N LEU A 395 -22.08 3.52 0.18
CA LEU A 395 -22.58 4.10 1.40
C LEU A 395 -23.81 3.31 1.89
N LEU A 396 -23.71 2.68 3.06
CA LEU A 396 -24.87 2.15 3.76
C LEU A 396 -25.64 3.34 4.36
N VAL A 397 -26.95 3.37 4.13
CA VAL A 397 -27.87 4.41 4.58
C VAL A 397 -29.00 3.78 5.40
N ASP A 398 -29.30 4.35 6.57
CA ASP A 398 -30.35 3.89 7.48
C ASP A 398 -30.20 2.40 7.85
N LYS A 399 -28.95 1.88 7.91
CA LYS A 399 -28.61 0.48 8.20
C LYS A 399 -29.26 -0.56 7.28
N ALA A 400 -29.83 -0.16 6.14
CA ALA A 400 -30.64 -1.04 5.32
C ALA A 400 -30.47 -0.85 3.82
N LYS A 401 -30.09 0.32 3.35
CA LYS A 401 -30.02 0.67 1.92
C LYS A 401 -28.58 0.95 1.53
N VAL A 402 -28.18 0.51 0.34
CA VAL A 402 -26.85 0.75 -0.18
C VAL A 402 -26.93 1.72 -1.35
N ALA A 403 -26.24 2.87 -1.25
CA ALA A 403 -26.02 3.79 -2.34
C ALA A 403 -24.65 3.51 -2.97
N VAL A 404 -24.57 3.56 -4.29
CA VAL A 404 -23.32 3.39 -5.05
C VAL A 404 -22.62 4.75 -5.15
N ILE A 405 -21.34 4.81 -4.79
CA ILE A 405 -20.48 5.98 -5.04
C ILE A 405 -19.77 5.79 -6.37
N GLY A 406 -19.10 4.65 -6.57
CA GLY A 406 -18.46 4.30 -7.83
C GLY A 406 -17.38 3.23 -7.70
N SER A 407 -17.05 2.60 -8.82
CA SER A 407 -15.90 1.69 -8.94
C SER A 407 -14.65 2.46 -9.33
N GLN A 408 -13.49 1.99 -8.89
CA GLN A 408 -12.20 2.52 -9.35
C GLN A 408 -12.00 2.34 -10.86
N ARG A 409 -12.49 1.21 -11.41
CA ARG A 409 -12.31 0.84 -12.82
C ARG A 409 -13.62 0.33 -13.42
N PRO A 410 -14.64 1.22 -13.62
CA PRO A 410 -15.95 0.78 -14.10
C PRO A 410 -15.93 0.28 -15.55
N TRP A 411 -14.83 0.46 -16.27
CA TRP A 411 -14.64 -0.02 -17.66
C TRP A 411 -14.13 -1.46 -17.73
N ILE A 412 -13.69 -2.06 -16.60
CA ILE A 412 -13.25 -3.46 -16.56
C ILE A 412 -14.46 -4.35 -16.29
N ASP A 413 -14.69 -5.29 -17.18
CA ASP A 413 -15.66 -6.38 -17.00
C ASP A 413 -15.04 -7.43 -16.06
N GLU A 414 -15.68 -7.71 -14.92
CA GLU A 414 -15.23 -8.70 -13.94
C GLU A 414 -15.11 -10.11 -14.55
N ASP A 415 -15.91 -10.45 -15.57
CA ASP A 415 -15.83 -11.73 -16.27
C ASP A 415 -14.52 -11.91 -17.08
N SER A 416 -13.81 -10.80 -17.36
CA SER A 416 -12.49 -10.83 -18.00
C SER A 416 -11.33 -11.02 -17.02
N LEU A 417 -11.61 -11.09 -15.72
CA LEU A 417 -10.62 -11.19 -14.66
C LEU A 417 -10.46 -12.63 -14.14
N GLY A 418 -9.23 -12.97 -13.80
CA GLY A 418 -8.90 -14.25 -13.18
C GLY A 418 -9.23 -14.27 -11.68
N LYS A 419 -9.78 -15.38 -11.19
CA LYS A 419 -10.04 -15.57 -9.76
C LYS A 419 -8.72 -15.66 -9.00
N GLY A 420 -8.73 -15.16 -7.76
CA GLY A 420 -7.62 -15.32 -6.82
C GLY A 420 -7.87 -16.44 -5.82
N ASP A 421 -6.79 -17.05 -5.36
CA ASP A 421 -6.80 -18.03 -4.27
C ASP A 421 -5.59 -17.82 -3.36
N PHE A 422 -5.71 -18.25 -2.11
CA PHE A 422 -4.64 -18.23 -1.13
C PHE A 422 -4.22 -19.64 -0.77
N VAL A 423 -2.93 -19.94 -0.92
CA VAL A 423 -2.39 -21.29 -0.74
C VAL A 423 -1.14 -21.27 0.14
N TYR A 424 -0.75 -22.45 0.59
CA TYR A 424 0.57 -22.69 1.18
C TYR A 424 1.32 -23.76 0.37
N TYR A 425 2.59 -23.56 0.15
CA TYR A 425 3.49 -24.61 -0.33
C TYR A 425 4.66 -24.80 0.63
N THR A 426 5.37 -25.91 0.48
CA THR A 426 6.53 -26.22 1.32
C THR A 426 7.82 -25.99 0.53
N ALA A 427 8.68 -25.13 1.02
CA ALA A 427 10.01 -24.93 0.47
C ALA A 427 10.89 -26.19 0.71
N ARG A 428 11.96 -26.34 -0.07
CA ARG A 428 12.89 -27.49 -0.01
C ARG A 428 13.50 -27.76 1.35
N ASP A 429 13.58 -26.76 2.21
CA ASP A 429 14.07 -26.88 3.58
C ASP A 429 12.96 -27.11 4.62
N GLY A 430 11.72 -27.34 4.17
CA GLY A 430 10.56 -27.63 5.01
C GLY A 430 9.78 -26.41 5.50
N MET A 431 10.21 -25.19 5.17
CA MET A 431 9.48 -23.98 5.55
C MET A 431 8.15 -23.87 4.80
N LYS A 432 7.07 -23.60 5.51
CA LYS A 432 5.74 -23.37 4.94
C LYS A 432 5.65 -21.92 4.45
N ILE A 433 5.46 -21.73 3.14
CA ILE A 433 5.43 -20.42 2.48
C ILE A 433 4.00 -20.12 2.04
N PRO A 434 3.41 -19.00 2.50
CA PRO A 434 2.12 -18.53 1.98
C PRO A 434 2.28 -17.98 0.56
N ALA A 435 1.25 -18.11 -0.27
CA ALA A 435 1.23 -17.50 -1.59
C ALA A 435 -0.19 -17.14 -2.04
N ILE A 436 -0.29 -16.14 -2.89
CA ILE A 436 -1.51 -15.79 -3.61
C ILE A 436 -1.36 -16.27 -5.05
N ILE A 437 -2.40 -16.91 -5.56
CA ILE A 437 -2.48 -17.34 -6.94
C ILE A 437 -3.58 -16.54 -7.63
N THR A 438 -3.30 -16.03 -8.82
CA THR A 438 -4.31 -15.51 -9.73
C THR A 438 -4.36 -16.43 -10.94
N TYR A 439 -5.50 -17.12 -11.12
CA TYR A 439 -5.73 -18.01 -12.25
C TYR A 439 -5.99 -17.24 -13.54
N PRO A 440 -5.78 -17.85 -14.72
CA PRO A 440 -6.22 -17.25 -15.97
C PRO A 440 -7.72 -16.93 -15.97
N ALA A 441 -8.14 -15.89 -16.69
CA ALA A 441 -9.56 -15.60 -16.88
C ALA A 441 -10.28 -16.80 -17.50
N GLY A 442 -11.40 -17.20 -16.90
CA GLY A 442 -12.18 -18.37 -17.35
C GLY A 442 -11.58 -19.74 -17.00
N TYR A 443 -10.50 -19.79 -16.20
CA TYR A 443 -9.84 -21.03 -15.76
C TYR A 443 -10.82 -22.01 -15.10
N LYS A 444 -10.71 -23.29 -15.43
CA LYS A 444 -11.45 -24.39 -14.82
C LYS A 444 -10.47 -25.38 -14.18
N GLU A 445 -10.90 -26.03 -13.12
CA GLU A 445 -10.10 -27.07 -12.48
C GLU A 445 -9.65 -28.14 -13.48
N GLY A 446 -8.35 -28.43 -13.50
CA GLY A 446 -7.72 -29.35 -14.46
C GLY A 446 -7.21 -28.69 -15.74
N ASP A 447 -7.51 -27.43 -16.01
CA ASP A 447 -6.90 -26.69 -17.12
C ASP A 447 -5.41 -26.46 -16.88
N LYS A 448 -4.63 -26.38 -17.96
CA LYS A 448 -3.27 -25.86 -17.94
C LYS A 448 -3.24 -24.42 -18.39
N ALA A 449 -2.53 -23.57 -17.65
CA ALA A 449 -2.24 -22.22 -18.05
C ALA A 449 -1.25 -22.18 -19.23
N LYS A 450 -1.32 -21.13 -20.04
CA LYS A 450 -0.37 -20.85 -21.13
C LYS A 450 1.07 -20.78 -20.63
N GLY A 451 1.29 -20.27 -19.44
CA GLY A 451 2.55 -20.14 -18.71
C GLY A 451 2.31 -19.65 -17.30
N ALA A 452 3.36 -19.57 -16.51
CA ALA A 452 3.32 -19.00 -15.15
C ALA A 452 4.25 -17.80 -15.02
N ILE A 453 3.86 -16.83 -14.19
CA ILE A 453 4.72 -15.72 -13.78
C ILE A 453 4.80 -15.72 -12.26
N ILE A 454 5.99 -15.90 -11.72
CA ILE A 454 6.26 -15.72 -10.30
C ILE A 454 6.51 -14.24 -10.07
N VAL A 455 5.71 -13.62 -9.19
CA VAL A 455 5.74 -12.17 -8.94
C VAL A 455 6.09 -11.91 -7.47
N PRO A 456 7.39 -11.92 -7.10
CA PRO A 456 7.80 -11.55 -5.76
C PRO A 456 7.61 -10.04 -5.54
N HIS A 457 7.00 -9.69 -4.40
CA HIS A 457 6.83 -8.30 -3.98
C HIS A 457 8.15 -7.59 -3.69
N GLY A 458 8.13 -6.26 -3.63
CA GLY A 458 9.24 -5.42 -3.18
C GLY A 458 9.44 -5.47 -1.66
N GLY A 459 10.39 -4.73 -1.17
CA GLY A 459 10.70 -4.64 0.26
C GLY A 459 12.14 -5.05 0.58
N PRO A 460 12.45 -6.26 1.04
CA PRO A 460 11.65 -7.50 1.16
C PRO A 460 10.66 -7.53 2.33
N TRP A 461 10.79 -6.66 3.30
CA TRP A 461 9.97 -6.55 4.51
C TRP A 461 8.61 -5.91 4.21
N ALA A 462 7.87 -6.52 3.30
CA ALA A 462 6.55 -6.16 2.85
C ALA A 462 5.73 -7.43 2.63
N ARG A 463 4.57 -7.31 2.02
CA ARG A 463 3.71 -8.45 1.66
C ARG A 463 2.77 -8.05 0.53
N ASP A 464 2.20 -9.06 -0.12
CA ASP A 464 1.03 -8.92 -0.97
C ASP A 464 -0.24 -9.32 -0.22
N TYR A 465 -1.39 -8.83 -0.70
CA TYR A 465 -2.72 -9.19 -0.25
C TYR A 465 -3.51 -9.82 -1.40
N ALA A 466 -4.42 -10.73 -1.06
CA ALA A 466 -5.35 -11.34 -2.00
C ALA A 466 -6.48 -10.35 -2.34
N ASP A 467 -6.11 -9.27 -3.01
CA ASP A 467 -6.98 -8.18 -3.40
C ASP A 467 -6.71 -7.77 -4.86
N PHE A 468 -7.47 -6.82 -5.39
CA PHE A 468 -7.28 -6.36 -6.76
C PHE A 468 -5.94 -5.62 -6.92
N ASP A 469 -5.07 -6.14 -7.77
CA ASP A 469 -3.81 -5.50 -8.10
C ASP A 469 -4.00 -4.37 -9.12
N SER A 470 -3.98 -3.14 -8.63
CA SER A 470 -4.13 -1.94 -9.46
C SER A 470 -2.94 -1.66 -10.38
N SER A 471 -1.79 -2.33 -10.19
CA SER A 471 -0.64 -2.23 -11.09
C SER A 471 -0.84 -2.95 -12.42
N GLY A 472 -1.74 -3.93 -12.44
CA GLY A 472 -2.00 -4.80 -13.56
C GLY A 472 -1.06 -6.00 -13.66
N TRP A 473 -0.04 -6.13 -12.79
CA TRP A 473 0.94 -7.22 -12.88
C TRP A 473 0.35 -8.61 -12.64
N THR A 474 -0.84 -8.69 -12.10
CA THR A 474 -1.58 -9.95 -11.98
C THR A 474 -2.63 -10.10 -13.08
N GLN A 475 -3.64 -9.23 -13.10
CA GLN A 475 -4.82 -9.42 -13.94
C GLN A 475 -4.57 -9.17 -15.44
N PHE A 476 -3.65 -8.25 -15.80
CA PHE A 476 -3.28 -8.05 -17.20
C PHE A 476 -2.72 -9.33 -17.81
N PHE A 477 -1.83 -10.03 -17.11
CA PHE A 477 -1.26 -11.30 -17.58
C PHE A 477 -2.21 -12.47 -17.40
N ALA A 478 -3.04 -12.50 -16.34
CA ALA A 478 -4.08 -13.50 -16.16
C ALA A 478 -5.10 -13.49 -17.32
N SER A 479 -5.47 -12.29 -17.83
CA SER A 479 -6.34 -12.16 -19.00
C SER A 479 -5.73 -12.71 -20.30
N ARG A 480 -4.41 -12.93 -20.34
CA ARG A 480 -3.64 -13.51 -21.45
C ARG A 480 -3.35 -15.00 -21.29
N GLY A 481 -3.94 -15.64 -20.28
CA GLY A 481 -3.82 -17.06 -20.03
C GLY A 481 -2.65 -17.48 -19.13
N TYR A 482 -1.96 -16.54 -18.49
CA TYR A 482 -0.93 -16.87 -17.51
C TYR A 482 -1.53 -17.10 -16.12
N ILE A 483 -0.97 -18.06 -15.38
CA ILE A 483 -1.18 -18.17 -13.94
C ILE A 483 -0.12 -17.34 -13.21
N ILE A 484 -0.55 -16.54 -12.26
CA ILE A 484 0.34 -15.65 -11.50
C ILE A 484 0.46 -16.17 -10.08
N MET A 485 1.68 -16.24 -9.56
CA MET A 485 1.92 -16.59 -8.17
C MET A 485 2.72 -15.48 -7.47
N GLN A 486 2.16 -14.98 -6.37
CA GLN A 486 2.79 -13.97 -5.49
C GLN A 486 3.21 -14.67 -4.17
N PRO A 487 4.45 -15.18 -4.10
CA PRO A 487 4.92 -15.86 -2.90
C PRO A 487 5.23 -14.85 -1.78
N GLN A 488 4.77 -15.16 -0.57
CA GLN A 488 5.17 -14.47 0.66
C GLN A 488 6.44 -15.15 1.19
N TYR A 489 7.54 -14.96 0.46
CA TYR A 489 8.82 -15.61 0.72
C TYR A 489 9.38 -15.20 2.10
N ARG A 490 10.32 -15.99 2.65
CA ARG A 490 10.98 -15.61 3.91
C ARG A 490 11.51 -14.18 3.86
N GLY A 491 11.31 -13.41 4.93
CA GLY A 491 11.52 -11.97 4.99
C GLY A 491 10.24 -11.15 4.84
N SER A 492 9.13 -11.74 4.33
CA SER A 492 7.84 -11.06 4.22
C SER A 492 7.27 -10.74 5.60
N SER A 493 6.61 -9.57 5.73
CA SER A 493 5.96 -9.12 6.97
C SER A 493 4.52 -9.63 7.09
N GLY A 494 3.96 -9.59 8.32
CA GLY A 494 2.56 -9.94 8.59
C GLY A 494 2.28 -11.44 8.67
N TRP A 495 3.31 -12.28 8.62
CA TRP A 495 3.22 -13.74 8.70
C TRP A 495 3.91 -14.32 9.94
N GLY A 496 4.20 -13.47 10.90
CA GLY A 496 4.91 -13.78 12.11
C GLY A 496 6.41 -13.60 12.00
N ARG A 497 7.02 -13.55 13.17
CA ARG A 497 8.43 -13.27 13.37
C ARG A 497 9.34 -14.33 12.76
N ALA A 498 8.96 -15.62 12.84
CA ALA A 498 9.77 -16.72 12.31
C ALA A 498 10.00 -16.60 10.79
N LEU A 499 8.95 -16.33 10.01
CA LEU A 499 9.09 -16.14 8.56
C LEU A 499 9.87 -14.86 8.24
N TRP A 500 9.59 -13.77 8.98
CA TRP A 500 10.24 -12.49 8.75
C TRP A 500 11.76 -12.54 8.99
N LEU A 501 12.22 -13.10 10.12
CA LEU A 501 13.65 -13.20 10.45
C LEU A 501 14.40 -14.23 9.59
N ALA A 502 13.71 -15.24 9.08
CA ALA A 502 14.32 -16.24 8.21
C ALA A 502 14.89 -15.67 6.89
N GLY A 503 14.51 -14.44 6.53
CA GLY A 503 15.06 -13.72 5.37
C GLY A 503 16.37 -13.00 5.62
N ASP A 504 16.81 -12.88 6.88
CA ASP A 504 18.00 -12.11 7.22
C ASP A 504 19.26 -12.75 6.67
N GLY A 505 20.03 -11.99 5.89
CA GLY A 505 21.25 -12.48 5.25
C GLY A 505 21.04 -13.44 4.07
N GLU A 506 19.81 -13.69 3.64
CA GLU A 506 19.45 -14.71 2.66
C GLU A 506 19.08 -14.14 1.27
N TRP A 507 19.46 -12.90 0.98
CA TRP A 507 19.20 -12.27 -0.32
C TRP A 507 19.81 -13.08 -1.47
N GLY A 508 18.99 -13.47 -2.47
CA GLY A 508 19.43 -14.31 -3.59
C GLY A 508 19.83 -15.74 -3.22
N GLN A 509 19.65 -16.16 -1.97
CA GLN A 509 19.91 -17.51 -1.44
C GLN A 509 18.58 -18.21 -1.10
N LYS A 510 18.29 -18.53 0.16
CA LYS A 510 17.02 -19.19 0.54
C LYS A 510 15.79 -18.37 0.22
N MET A 511 15.88 -17.03 0.27
CA MET A 511 14.77 -16.18 -0.21
C MET A 511 14.48 -16.43 -1.69
N GLN A 512 15.50 -16.74 -2.51
CA GLN A 512 15.30 -17.11 -3.91
C GLN A 512 14.81 -18.56 -4.04
N ASP A 513 15.30 -19.48 -3.19
CA ASP A 513 14.83 -20.87 -3.15
C ASP A 513 13.31 -20.94 -2.92
N ASP A 514 12.76 -20.09 -2.05
CA ASP A 514 11.31 -20.04 -1.82
C ASP A 514 10.53 -19.76 -3.12
N LYS A 515 11.02 -18.85 -3.95
CA LYS A 515 10.40 -18.48 -5.23
C LYS A 515 10.53 -19.60 -6.27
N ASP A 516 11.71 -20.21 -6.33
CA ASP A 516 12.01 -21.33 -7.23
C ASP A 516 11.15 -22.57 -6.85
N ASP A 517 10.97 -22.81 -5.55
CA ASP A 517 10.12 -23.89 -5.03
C ASP A 517 8.63 -23.62 -5.28
N GLY A 518 8.19 -22.33 -5.25
CA GLY A 518 6.86 -21.93 -5.69
C GLY A 518 6.61 -22.25 -7.17
N ALA A 519 7.59 -21.98 -8.03
CA ALA A 519 7.53 -22.35 -9.44
C ALA A 519 7.42 -23.89 -9.62
N ALA A 520 8.25 -24.65 -8.92
CA ALA A 520 8.21 -26.11 -8.93
C ALA A 520 6.88 -26.66 -8.40
N TRP A 521 6.31 -26.01 -7.37
CA TRP A 521 4.99 -26.38 -6.84
C TRP A 521 3.88 -26.20 -7.88
N LEU A 522 3.85 -25.08 -8.65
CA LEU A 522 2.87 -24.90 -9.73
C LEU A 522 2.95 -26.01 -10.78
N VAL A 523 4.16 -26.44 -11.14
CA VAL A 523 4.36 -27.59 -12.05
C VAL A 523 3.84 -28.88 -11.44
N SER A 524 4.13 -29.14 -10.16
CA SER A 524 3.69 -30.35 -9.46
C SER A 524 2.17 -30.45 -9.31
N GLN A 525 1.48 -29.31 -9.25
CA GLN A 525 0.01 -29.24 -9.25
C GLN A 525 -0.58 -29.43 -10.67
N GLY A 526 0.24 -29.47 -11.71
CA GLY A 526 -0.21 -29.59 -13.08
C GLY A 526 -0.75 -28.29 -13.70
N TYR A 527 -0.56 -27.16 -13.04
CA TYR A 527 -1.07 -25.85 -13.52
C TYR A 527 -0.33 -25.33 -14.75
N VAL A 528 0.93 -25.69 -14.92
CA VAL A 528 1.80 -25.19 -16.00
C VAL A 528 2.89 -26.19 -16.33
N ASP A 529 3.43 -26.13 -17.55
CA ASP A 529 4.60 -26.91 -17.95
C ASP A 529 5.90 -26.26 -17.43
N ALA A 530 6.90 -27.06 -17.08
CA ALA A 530 8.14 -26.59 -16.44
C ALA A 530 8.96 -25.65 -17.33
N ASP A 531 8.79 -25.70 -18.65
CA ASP A 531 9.45 -24.86 -19.63
C ASP A 531 8.63 -23.59 -20.00
N LYS A 532 7.63 -23.21 -19.18
CA LYS A 532 6.72 -22.08 -19.39
C LYS A 532 6.60 -21.20 -18.14
N ILE A 533 7.72 -20.87 -17.49
CA ILE A 533 7.72 -20.09 -16.26
C ILE A 533 8.66 -18.87 -16.39
N ALA A 534 8.17 -17.69 -16.03
CA ALA A 534 8.95 -16.47 -15.91
C ALA A 534 8.95 -15.95 -14.47
N ILE A 535 9.89 -15.07 -14.14
CA ILE A 535 9.90 -14.30 -12.88
C ILE A 535 9.83 -12.81 -13.21
N HIS A 536 8.89 -12.09 -12.58
CA HIS A 536 8.75 -10.63 -12.71
C HIS A 536 8.66 -9.99 -11.33
N GLY A 537 9.45 -8.95 -11.07
CA GLY A 537 9.32 -8.19 -9.83
C GLY A 537 9.89 -6.79 -9.91
N TYR A 538 9.53 -5.98 -8.92
CA TYR A 538 9.94 -4.59 -8.79
C TYR A 538 10.72 -4.35 -7.49
N SER A 539 11.70 -3.46 -7.48
CA SER A 539 12.52 -3.15 -6.30
C SER A 539 13.26 -4.38 -5.78
N TYR A 540 13.01 -4.87 -4.58
CA TYR A 540 13.53 -6.16 -4.13
C TYR A 540 13.05 -7.32 -5.03
N GLY A 541 11.80 -7.31 -5.49
CA GLY A 541 11.33 -8.28 -6.49
C GLY A 541 12.13 -8.21 -7.79
N GLY A 542 12.55 -7.00 -8.20
CA GLY A 542 13.49 -6.79 -9.31
C GLY A 542 14.89 -7.34 -9.03
N PHE A 543 15.40 -7.22 -7.80
CA PHE A 543 16.62 -7.92 -7.37
C PHE A 543 16.44 -9.44 -7.51
N ALA A 544 15.30 -9.99 -7.08
CA ALA A 544 15.02 -11.42 -7.18
C ALA A 544 15.03 -11.91 -8.66
N ALA A 545 14.46 -11.13 -9.57
CA ALA A 545 14.50 -11.41 -11.01
C ALA A 545 15.93 -11.34 -11.58
N ILE A 546 16.71 -10.33 -11.17
CA ILE A 546 18.14 -10.23 -11.54
C ILE A 546 18.92 -11.42 -10.97
N ALA A 547 18.71 -11.77 -9.70
CA ALA A 547 19.35 -12.92 -9.05
C ALA A 547 19.03 -14.24 -9.76
N ALA A 548 17.77 -14.44 -10.15
CA ALA A 548 17.33 -15.61 -10.90
C ALA A 548 18.07 -15.77 -12.25
N SER A 549 18.44 -14.67 -12.91
CA SER A 549 19.11 -14.69 -14.21
C SER A 549 20.56 -15.18 -14.16
N VAL A 550 21.20 -15.14 -12.99
CA VAL A 550 22.60 -15.55 -12.79
C VAL A 550 22.76 -16.78 -11.88
N ARG A 551 21.66 -17.34 -11.37
CA ARG A 551 21.70 -18.56 -10.56
C ARG A 551 21.80 -19.80 -11.45
N PRO A 552 22.59 -20.82 -11.08
CA PRO A 552 22.59 -22.09 -11.79
C PRO A 552 21.23 -22.79 -11.59
N ASN A 553 20.78 -23.52 -12.61
CA ASN A 553 19.54 -24.32 -12.59
C ASN A 553 18.28 -23.48 -12.28
N SER A 554 18.22 -22.25 -12.80
CA SER A 554 17.05 -21.40 -12.72
C SER A 554 15.84 -22.09 -13.34
N PRO A 555 14.67 -22.16 -12.68
CA PRO A 555 13.46 -22.77 -13.26
C PRO A 555 12.78 -21.86 -14.29
N TYR A 556 13.30 -20.67 -14.53
CA TYR A 556 12.67 -19.64 -15.35
C TYR A 556 13.23 -19.63 -16.77
N GLN A 557 12.35 -19.39 -17.75
CA GLN A 557 12.73 -19.19 -19.15
C GLN A 557 13.30 -17.77 -19.38
N CYS A 558 12.84 -16.82 -18.57
CA CYS A 558 13.30 -15.44 -18.60
C CYS A 558 13.01 -14.71 -17.28
N ALA A 559 13.61 -13.54 -17.13
CA ALA A 559 13.41 -12.66 -15.99
C ALA A 559 12.98 -11.26 -16.41
N ILE A 560 12.15 -10.61 -15.61
CA ILE A 560 11.74 -9.22 -15.80
C ILE A 560 11.99 -8.45 -14.50
N ALA A 561 12.87 -7.45 -14.54
CA ALA A 561 13.33 -6.73 -13.37
C ALA A 561 13.02 -5.23 -13.48
N GLY A 562 12.06 -4.75 -12.67
CA GLY A 562 11.81 -3.32 -12.51
C GLY A 562 12.61 -2.73 -11.34
N ALA A 563 13.40 -1.69 -11.57
CA ALA A 563 14.16 -0.93 -10.56
C ALA A 563 14.88 -1.83 -9.54
N GLY A 564 15.44 -2.96 -10.00
CA GLY A 564 16.07 -3.97 -9.17
C GLY A 564 17.49 -3.59 -8.72
N VAL A 565 17.90 -4.12 -7.56
CA VAL A 565 19.26 -3.98 -7.02
C VAL A 565 20.19 -4.93 -7.76
N GLY A 566 20.95 -4.45 -8.73
CA GLY A 566 21.94 -5.27 -9.47
C GLY A 566 23.26 -5.48 -8.75
N ASN A 567 23.60 -4.62 -7.78
CA ASN A 567 24.86 -4.65 -7.04
C ASN A 567 24.60 -4.53 -5.54
N LEU A 568 24.62 -5.65 -4.84
CA LEU A 568 24.29 -5.71 -3.41
C LEU A 568 25.33 -5.01 -2.54
N ALA A 569 26.61 -5.10 -2.92
CA ALA A 569 27.69 -4.45 -2.19
C ALA A 569 27.58 -2.91 -2.20
N LYS A 570 27.07 -2.33 -3.29
CA LYS A 570 26.83 -0.89 -3.37
C LYS A 570 25.60 -0.46 -2.57
N LEU A 571 24.57 -1.29 -2.46
CA LEU A 571 23.36 -0.95 -1.70
C LEU A 571 23.69 -0.64 -0.24
N SER A 572 24.54 -1.40 0.40
CA SER A 572 24.97 -1.16 1.78
C SER A 572 25.67 0.19 1.98
N ASN A 573 26.34 0.71 0.95
CA ASN A 573 27.00 2.01 0.97
C ASN A 573 26.03 3.17 0.70
N GLU A 574 24.99 2.93 -0.08
CA GLU A 574 24.02 3.95 -0.50
C GLU A 574 22.92 4.23 0.51
N TRP A 575 22.60 3.28 1.34
CA TRP A 575 21.81 3.57 2.54
C TRP A 575 22.54 4.56 3.47
N GLY A 576 23.73 5.04 3.06
CA GLY A 576 24.48 6.10 3.72
C GLY A 576 23.65 7.34 4.07
N ASP A 577 22.71 7.70 3.21
CA ASP A 577 21.83 8.86 3.42
C ASP A 577 20.61 8.53 4.30
N ASN A 578 20.21 7.26 4.44
CA ASN A 578 19.16 6.83 5.35
C ASN A 578 19.75 6.12 6.58
N ARG A 579 20.24 6.91 7.52
CA ARG A 579 20.87 6.44 8.75
C ARG A 579 20.00 5.50 9.55
N ILE A 580 18.69 5.78 9.68
CA ILE A 580 17.77 4.96 10.46
C ILE A 580 17.61 3.58 9.82
N GLN A 581 17.37 3.52 8.52
CA GLN A 581 17.21 2.25 7.80
C GLN A 581 18.50 1.41 7.88
N ARG A 582 19.66 2.02 7.75
CA ARG A 582 20.95 1.34 7.90
C ARG A 582 21.15 0.76 9.30
N ILE A 583 20.75 1.49 10.36
CA ILE A 583 20.82 1.00 11.73
C ILE A 583 19.89 -0.20 11.92
N VAL A 584 18.67 -0.12 11.42
CA VAL A 584 17.63 -1.12 11.69
C VAL A 584 17.80 -2.37 10.81
N GLN A 585 18.27 -2.22 9.57
CA GLN A 585 18.24 -3.28 8.56
C GLN A 585 19.59 -3.55 7.89
N GLY A 586 20.62 -2.73 8.10
CA GLY A 586 21.89 -2.84 7.38
C GLY A 586 22.57 -4.20 7.49
N ASP A 587 22.50 -4.83 8.65
CA ASP A 587 23.12 -6.15 8.90
C ASP A 587 22.33 -7.32 8.28
N THR A 588 21.09 -7.12 7.87
CA THR A 588 20.24 -8.17 7.29
C THR A 588 20.36 -8.27 5.77
N VAL A 589 20.90 -7.23 5.12
CA VAL A 589 21.07 -7.16 3.65
C VAL A 589 22.41 -7.79 3.26
N LYS A 590 22.45 -9.10 3.31
CA LYS A 590 23.60 -9.92 2.91
C LYS A 590 23.11 -11.08 2.04
N GLY A 591 23.99 -11.65 1.23
CA GLY A 591 23.66 -12.80 0.41
C GLY A 591 24.43 -12.85 -0.91
N MET A 592 23.81 -13.35 -1.95
CA MET A 592 24.38 -13.46 -3.28
C MET A 592 24.29 -12.13 -4.00
N ASP A 593 25.42 -11.54 -4.38
CA ASP A 593 25.48 -10.33 -5.18
C ASP A 593 25.43 -10.69 -6.67
N PRO A 594 24.36 -10.31 -7.41
CA PRO A 594 24.25 -10.60 -8.83
C PRO A 594 25.41 -10.04 -9.66
N MET A 595 25.94 -8.86 -9.27
CA MET A 595 27.06 -8.24 -10.00
C MET A 595 28.34 -9.08 -9.96
N GLN A 596 28.54 -9.87 -8.91
CA GLN A 596 29.68 -10.80 -8.77
C GLN A 596 29.47 -12.11 -9.54
N ASN A 597 28.30 -12.33 -10.14
CA ASN A 597 27.91 -13.55 -10.83
C ASN A 597 27.47 -13.33 -12.29
N THR A 598 27.81 -12.18 -12.88
CA THR A 598 27.41 -11.83 -14.26
C THR A 598 28.00 -12.76 -15.33
N ASP A 599 29.05 -13.53 -15.00
CA ASP A 599 29.60 -14.59 -15.85
C ASP A 599 28.68 -15.81 -15.97
N LYS A 600 27.72 -15.96 -15.06
CA LYS A 600 26.79 -17.11 -14.97
C LYS A 600 25.41 -16.80 -15.56
N VAL A 601 25.23 -15.63 -16.20
CA VAL A 601 23.94 -15.30 -16.80
C VAL A 601 23.53 -16.38 -17.80
N ASN A 602 22.32 -16.93 -17.63
CA ASN A 602 21.87 -18.12 -18.36
C ASN A 602 20.46 -18.00 -18.97
N ILE A 603 19.70 -16.96 -18.62
CA ILE A 603 18.38 -16.66 -19.19
C ILE A 603 18.32 -15.19 -19.61
N PRO A 604 17.52 -14.83 -20.65
CA PRO A 604 17.31 -13.44 -21.03
C PRO A 604 16.58 -12.66 -19.94
N ILE A 605 16.92 -11.38 -19.81
CA ILE A 605 16.29 -10.50 -18.82
C ILE A 605 15.88 -9.16 -19.46
N LEU A 606 14.62 -8.77 -19.22
CA LEU A 606 14.16 -7.41 -19.45
C LEU A 606 14.35 -6.59 -18.17
N ILE A 607 15.09 -5.50 -18.25
CA ILE A 607 15.29 -4.57 -17.15
C ILE A 607 14.59 -3.25 -17.51
N TYR A 608 13.77 -2.70 -16.63
CA TYR A 608 13.19 -1.36 -16.78
C TYR A 608 13.41 -0.52 -15.52
N HIS A 609 13.71 0.78 -15.69
CA HIS A 609 14.07 1.64 -14.56
C HIS A 609 13.77 3.11 -14.85
N GLY A 610 13.31 3.84 -13.83
CA GLY A 610 13.15 5.28 -13.88
C GLY A 610 14.47 6.02 -13.61
N ASP A 611 14.75 7.09 -14.38
CA ASP A 611 15.98 7.86 -14.19
C ASP A 611 15.94 8.84 -12.99
N TYR A 612 14.75 8.98 -12.34
CA TYR A 612 14.55 9.77 -11.11
C TYR A 612 14.46 8.90 -9.84
N ASP A 613 14.82 7.62 -9.95
CA ASP A 613 14.81 6.72 -8.81
C ASP A 613 15.98 6.99 -7.86
N VAL A 614 15.67 7.48 -6.66
CA VAL A 614 16.66 7.71 -5.59
C VAL A 614 16.69 6.61 -4.55
N ARG A 615 15.66 5.74 -4.51
CA ARG A 615 15.62 4.62 -3.57
C ARG A 615 16.52 3.49 -4.03
N VAL A 616 16.43 3.16 -5.32
CA VAL A 616 17.33 2.25 -6.03
C VAL A 616 17.88 3.01 -7.23
N PRO A 617 19.04 3.66 -7.13
CA PRO A 617 19.59 4.45 -8.22
C PRO A 617 19.78 3.63 -9.51
N ILE A 618 19.48 4.25 -10.65
CA ILE A 618 19.45 3.61 -11.97
C ILE A 618 20.75 2.88 -12.34
N PHE A 619 21.89 3.24 -11.75
CA PHE A 619 23.14 2.56 -12.03
C PHE A 619 23.13 1.08 -11.65
N HIS A 620 22.29 0.64 -10.66
CA HIS A 620 22.12 -0.78 -10.35
C HIS A 620 21.68 -1.57 -11.58
N SER A 621 20.70 -1.09 -12.32
CA SER A 621 20.21 -1.71 -13.55
C SER A 621 21.17 -1.52 -14.72
N ARG A 622 21.67 -0.30 -14.93
CA ARG A 622 22.56 0.03 -16.05
C ARG A 622 23.86 -0.75 -15.99
N ASP A 623 24.54 -0.78 -14.84
CA ASP A 623 25.84 -1.41 -14.70
C ASP A 623 25.73 -2.94 -14.81
N PHE A 624 24.64 -3.54 -14.24
CA PHE A 624 24.36 -4.96 -14.41
C PHE A 624 24.08 -5.30 -15.88
N TYR A 625 23.20 -4.57 -16.56
CA TYR A 625 22.92 -4.79 -17.98
C TYR A 625 24.19 -4.70 -18.84
N ASN A 626 25.02 -3.70 -18.61
CA ASN A 626 26.30 -3.54 -19.35
C ASN A 626 27.26 -4.71 -19.14
N ALA A 627 27.20 -5.37 -17.97
CA ALA A 627 28.06 -6.53 -17.69
C ALA A 627 27.55 -7.84 -18.33
N ILE A 628 26.26 -7.92 -18.69
CA ILE A 628 25.67 -9.16 -19.22
C ILE A 628 25.30 -9.10 -20.72
N LYS A 629 25.08 -7.92 -21.32
CA LYS A 629 24.50 -7.76 -22.66
C LYS A 629 25.23 -8.51 -23.77
N ASP A 630 26.55 -8.64 -23.66
CA ASP A 630 27.37 -9.35 -24.65
C ASP A 630 27.33 -10.89 -24.45
N LYS A 631 26.98 -11.35 -23.23
CA LYS A 631 26.85 -12.76 -22.87
C LYS A 631 25.44 -13.29 -23.09
N GLN A 632 24.45 -12.43 -22.88
CA GLN A 632 23.03 -12.72 -23.09
C GLN A 632 22.40 -11.63 -23.97
N PRO A 633 22.59 -11.71 -25.30
CA PRO A 633 22.21 -10.66 -26.27
C PRO A 633 20.70 -10.46 -26.39
N ASP A 634 19.88 -11.43 -25.93
CA ASP A 634 18.42 -11.30 -25.85
C ASP A 634 17.92 -10.48 -24.65
N SER A 635 18.85 -10.02 -23.79
CA SER A 635 18.51 -9.13 -22.68
C SER A 635 18.30 -7.69 -23.15
N GLU A 636 17.38 -6.98 -22.49
CA GLU A 636 16.99 -5.61 -22.85
C GLU A 636 17.02 -4.68 -21.63
N PHE A 637 17.29 -3.38 -21.85
CA PHE A 637 17.21 -2.35 -20.81
C PHE A 637 16.43 -1.13 -21.29
N ILE A 638 15.36 -0.81 -20.60
CA ILE A 638 14.49 0.34 -20.90
C ILE A 638 14.59 1.37 -19.77
N VAL A 639 14.83 2.62 -20.14
CA VAL A 639 14.91 3.75 -19.22
C VAL A 639 13.71 4.65 -19.38
N TYR A 640 12.92 4.80 -18.32
CA TYR A 640 11.79 5.73 -18.26
C TYR A 640 12.24 7.07 -17.70
N LYS A 641 12.02 8.12 -18.49
CA LYS A 641 12.39 9.49 -18.12
C LYS A 641 11.45 10.05 -17.06
N GLN A 642 12.01 10.79 -16.10
CA GLN A 642 11.27 11.47 -15.04
C GLN A 642 10.41 10.51 -14.19
N MET A 643 10.77 9.25 -14.12
CA MET A 643 10.08 8.24 -13.33
C MET A 643 10.89 7.93 -12.07
N GLY A 644 10.27 8.10 -10.89
CA GLY A 644 10.83 7.74 -9.58
C GLY A 644 10.48 6.31 -9.17
N HIS A 645 10.84 5.92 -7.93
CA HIS A 645 10.65 4.56 -7.42
C HIS A 645 9.18 4.18 -7.19
N GLN A 646 8.30 5.14 -6.89
CA GLN A 646 6.94 4.87 -6.44
C GLN A 646 5.95 4.72 -7.61
N GLY A 647 5.49 3.49 -7.88
CA GLY A 647 4.61 3.15 -8.99
C GLY A 647 3.29 3.92 -9.04
N ASN A 648 2.72 4.28 -7.88
CA ASN A 648 1.49 5.08 -7.82
C ASN A 648 1.68 6.54 -8.32
N LYS A 649 2.92 6.97 -8.50
CA LYS A 649 3.27 8.31 -8.99
C LYS A 649 3.72 8.33 -10.45
N TRP A 650 3.75 7.18 -11.11
CA TRP A 650 4.08 7.11 -12.53
C TRP A 650 2.93 7.64 -13.39
N LEU A 651 3.30 8.25 -14.49
CA LEU A 651 2.32 8.69 -15.49
C LEU A 651 1.64 7.49 -16.15
N PRO A 652 0.36 7.62 -16.56
CA PRO A 652 -0.38 6.57 -17.23
C PRO A 652 0.35 5.95 -18.41
N GLU A 653 1.01 6.76 -19.26
CA GLU A 653 1.73 6.29 -20.44
C GLU A 653 2.89 5.36 -20.06
N ALA A 654 3.65 5.70 -19.02
CA ALA A 654 4.76 4.84 -18.56
C ALA A 654 4.23 3.52 -17.98
N LYS A 655 3.11 3.55 -17.24
CA LYS A 655 2.47 2.34 -16.70
C LYS A 655 2.00 1.41 -17.81
N GLY A 656 1.32 1.96 -18.83
CA GLY A 656 0.82 1.20 -19.96
C GLY A 656 1.97 0.59 -20.77
N ASP A 657 2.96 1.40 -21.12
CA ASP A 657 4.13 0.92 -21.89
C ASP A 657 4.90 -0.18 -21.15
N ILE A 658 5.08 -0.10 -19.82
CA ILE A 658 5.72 -1.17 -19.03
C ILE A 658 4.99 -2.50 -19.22
N LEU A 659 3.65 -2.53 -19.13
CA LEU A 659 2.86 -3.75 -19.31
C LEU A 659 3.02 -4.31 -20.74
N ASP A 660 2.97 -3.45 -21.75
CA ASP A 660 3.12 -3.84 -23.16
C ASP A 660 4.54 -4.35 -23.45
N GLN A 661 5.58 -3.74 -22.88
CA GLN A 661 6.98 -4.21 -23.04
C GLN A 661 7.18 -5.57 -22.37
N ILE A 662 6.58 -5.81 -21.21
CA ILE A 662 6.64 -7.12 -20.54
C ILE A 662 5.94 -8.18 -21.39
N ASP A 663 4.72 -7.91 -21.88
CA ASP A 663 3.96 -8.85 -22.74
C ASP A 663 4.75 -9.18 -24.04
N ARG A 664 5.29 -8.15 -24.68
CA ARG A 664 6.18 -8.32 -25.85
C ARG A 664 7.39 -9.21 -25.52
N PHE A 665 8.05 -8.97 -24.40
CA PHE A 665 9.24 -9.74 -24.01
C PHE A 665 8.91 -11.19 -23.70
N LEU A 666 7.82 -11.45 -22.96
CA LEU A 666 7.32 -12.80 -22.67
C LEU A 666 7.06 -13.60 -23.95
N THR A 667 6.45 -12.96 -24.96
CA THR A 667 6.11 -13.63 -26.22
C THR A 667 7.31 -13.81 -27.16
N THR A 668 8.22 -12.82 -27.22
CA THR A 668 9.29 -12.81 -28.24
C THR A 668 10.62 -13.40 -27.75
N LYS A 669 10.91 -13.33 -26.44
CA LYS A 669 12.20 -13.75 -25.88
C LYS A 669 12.08 -14.93 -24.91
N CYS A 670 10.90 -15.12 -24.28
CA CYS A 670 10.68 -16.20 -23.35
C CYS A 670 9.93 -17.40 -23.96
N ASN A 671 9.42 -17.30 -25.20
CA ASN A 671 8.57 -18.30 -25.85
C ASN A 671 7.32 -18.67 -25.02
N MET A 672 6.68 -17.69 -24.43
CA MET A 672 5.54 -17.85 -23.51
C MET A 672 4.26 -17.21 -24.04
#